data_cfc758ce718a302c7e772d8f036f0ebf
#
_entry.id   cfc758ce718a302c7e772d8f036f0ebf
#
_cell.length_a   1.000
_cell.length_b   1.000
_cell.length_c   1.000
_cell.angle_alpha   90.00
_cell.angle_beta   90.00
_cell.angle_gamma   90.00
#
_symmetry.space_group_name_H-M   'P 1'
#
loop_
_entity.id
_entity.type
_entity.pdbx_description
1 polymer ?
#
loop_
_entity_poly.entity_id
_entity_poly.type
_entity_poly.pdbx_seq_one_letter_code
_entity_poly.pdbx_strand_id
1 'polypeptide(L)'
;MTELKEGYIRDYISGQQVKATPEEVEAVQVFSKILVEDYGYPKENIQTRPQFRVKASPSDTKGYPVDIVVFSNVEKNDKDAYIIIECKKKTRKDGLDQLKDYLKFSNAYIGVWFNGSETLFLRKIEEEGKVVFSEDIPNIPNYTQRLQDIGLFKRKDLKPTHNLKSRFISIRNYLAGNAVGITRDEELARQIINLILCKLYDEKFTKPEDKVQFRSGIEENAKDVANRIKARFEETKNVYPDVLSPNDQIELDDKSLAYVVGELQNYSLMEAERDVVGDAFEVFIHRALKGGQGQFFTPKNVVKAAINILDVDVTEKVIDPACGSGGFLIEALKYQFRKIEDRGKEYNWPHHEIESEKNSKASLNIRGIERDSFLSKVVKAYMVIMGDGKSGIFCEDSLEPPANWDTKTQSSIHFGSFDILLANPPFGANIPVVGESKLSQFPLGHKWTKGKDGRWVKGKVKTSEAPQILFIDRFLDLLRDGGKMAIVLPDGVLSNPTDEYIIQSLLERAEIIGLIDLPMSTFLPYTPTKTHLLLLKKTANPRKDYTFFMSYAKTCGHDKRGREVNEDEIALIPEYLRSLDNGGNPSHLGFKMKYSELINNILLPKYYNPDLNYELSKFIESKKYTVKSIQELVNEKLIAVTRGNEIGSENYGTGDIPFVRTSEISNWEIVSDSTHCVSEDIYEDYKDKQKIEEEDILVVNDGTYLMGRTAMVTDIDLKIVIQSHFRHIKILNKKKLSPYLLLAMLGLEIVQKQIEAKSFRQGTISTLGNRLLEVKVPIPIDIKEQERIINEIKTIIKNKRDAKFHAQNYNILGKQENLMGIKNKATLGNL
;
A
#
# COMPACT_ATOMS: atom_id res chain seq x y z
N MET A 1 16.07 22.25 32.10
CA MET A 1 15.94 22.42 30.64
C MET A 1 14.71 23.26 30.39
N THR A 2 14.85 24.44 29.77
CA THR A 2 13.70 25.29 29.44
C THR A 2 12.76 24.55 28.50
N GLU A 3 11.47 24.51 28.82
CA GLU A 3 10.40 23.92 27.96
C GLU A 3 10.40 24.57 26.57
N LEU A 4 10.23 23.75 25.54
CA LEU A 4 10.06 24.21 24.16
C LEU A 4 8.73 24.93 24.01
N LYS A 5 8.72 26.13 23.44
CA LYS A 5 7.47 26.82 23.06
C LYS A 5 6.79 26.06 21.92
N GLU A 6 5.46 26.05 21.93
CA GLU A 6 4.67 25.46 20.84
C GLU A 6 5.04 26.11 19.48
N GLY A 7 5.29 25.26 18.45
CA GLY A 7 5.75 25.72 17.13
C GLY A 7 7.24 26.06 17.03
N TYR A 8 8.05 25.74 18.05
CA TYR A 8 9.51 25.92 18.04
C TYR A 8 10.24 24.59 18.14
N ILE A 9 11.46 24.54 17.61
CA ILE A 9 12.40 23.43 17.73
C ILE A 9 13.73 23.92 18.33
N ARG A 10 14.58 23.00 18.79
CA ARG A 10 15.96 23.33 19.15
C ARG A 10 16.87 23.28 17.94
N ASP A 11 17.55 24.37 17.69
CA ASP A 11 18.62 24.40 16.69
C ASP A 11 19.73 23.41 17.07
N TYR A 12 20.10 22.55 16.14
CA TYR A 12 21.03 21.43 16.38
C TYR A 12 22.45 21.90 16.72
N ILE A 13 22.86 23.04 16.18
CA ILE A 13 24.22 23.60 16.39
C ILE A 13 24.24 24.47 17.64
N SER A 14 23.42 25.53 17.69
CA SER A 14 23.47 26.53 18.75
C SER A 14 22.71 26.15 20.02
N GLY A 15 21.77 25.16 19.93
CA GLY A 15 20.86 24.80 21.02
C GLY A 15 19.75 25.81 21.29
N GLN A 16 19.71 26.95 20.60
CA GLN A 16 18.68 27.98 20.76
C GLN A 16 17.30 27.50 20.25
N GLN A 17 16.25 28.08 20.78
CA GLN A 17 14.90 27.82 20.25
C GLN A 17 14.67 28.65 18.99
N VAL A 18 14.31 27.97 17.90
CA VAL A 18 14.01 28.56 16.60
C VAL A 18 12.62 28.18 16.15
N LYS A 19 11.96 29.02 15.36
CA LYS A 19 10.63 28.72 14.86
C LYS A 19 10.67 27.53 13.90
N ALA A 20 9.79 26.54 14.08
CA ALA A 20 9.69 25.33 13.27
C ALA A 20 9.06 25.63 11.88
N THR A 21 9.73 26.45 11.05
CA THR A 21 9.33 26.64 9.66
C THR A 21 9.71 25.42 8.81
N PRO A 22 9.03 25.17 7.66
CA PRO A 22 9.44 24.10 6.77
C PRO A 22 10.91 24.17 6.34
N GLU A 23 11.41 25.36 6.06
CA GLU A 23 12.81 25.59 5.69
C GLU A 23 13.77 25.22 6.84
N GLU A 24 13.42 25.62 8.04
CA GLU A 24 14.21 25.28 9.24
C GLU A 24 14.25 23.76 9.47
N VAL A 25 13.09 23.12 9.47
CA VAL A 25 12.97 21.67 9.78
C VAL A 25 13.51 20.78 8.66
N GLU A 26 13.21 21.12 7.41
CA GLU A 26 13.50 20.27 6.26
C GLU A 26 14.90 20.52 5.67
N ALA A 27 15.48 21.70 5.87
CA ALA A 27 16.77 22.03 5.27
C ALA A 27 17.83 22.42 6.31
N VAL A 28 17.65 23.49 7.11
CA VAL A 28 18.70 23.98 8.01
C VAL A 28 19.14 22.94 9.03
N GLN A 29 18.17 22.32 9.71
CA GLN A 29 18.49 21.31 10.74
C GLN A 29 19.05 20.02 10.13
N VAL A 30 18.56 19.64 8.95
CA VAL A 30 19.05 18.45 8.23
C VAL A 30 20.50 18.65 7.80
N PHE A 31 20.81 19.79 7.13
CA PHE A 31 22.18 20.03 6.67
C PHE A 31 23.15 20.27 7.82
N SER A 32 22.71 20.89 8.92
CA SER A 32 23.49 21.03 10.15
C SER A 32 23.95 19.67 10.71
N LYS A 33 23.05 18.67 10.72
CA LYS A 33 23.39 17.30 11.12
C LYS A 33 24.39 16.67 10.15
N ILE A 34 24.15 16.80 8.84
CA ILE A 34 25.05 16.29 7.79
C ILE A 34 26.48 16.85 7.98
N LEU A 35 26.63 18.16 8.25
CA LEU A 35 27.94 18.74 8.50
C LEU A 35 28.68 18.11 9.68
N VAL A 36 27.97 17.81 10.77
CA VAL A 36 28.56 17.23 11.98
C VAL A 36 28.78 15.72 11.83
N GLU A 37 27.74 15.01 11.42
CA GLU A 37 27.72 13.54 11.45
C GLU A 37 28.45 12.93 10.24
N ASP A 38 28.26 13.48 9.03
CA ASP A 38 28.84 12.92 7.80
C ASP A 38 30.20 13.56 7.49
N TYR A 39 30.33 14.89 7.58
CA TYR A 39 31.56 15.60 7.25
C TYR A 39 32.51 15.82 8.45
N GLY A 40 32.04 15.56 9.68
CA GLY A 40 32.81 15.60 10.89
C GLY A 40 33.23 17.01 11.38
N TYR A 41 32.51 18.06 10.90
CA TYR A 41 32.77 19.42 11.40
C TYR A 41 32.34 19.57 12.87
N PRO A 42 33.20 20.03 13.77
CA PRO A 42 32.83 20.34 15.15
C PRO A 42 31.74 21.39 15.19
N LYS A 43 30.75 21.27 16.09
CA LYS A 43 29.70 22.26 16.26
C LYS A 43 30.24 23.67 16.55
N GLU A 44 31.37 23.73 17.21
CA GLU A 44 32.10 24.93 17.55
C GLU A 44 32.55 25.71 16.30
N ASN A 45 32.78 25.02 15.19
CA ASN A 45 33.16 25.64 13.91
C ASN A 45 31.95 26.04 13.03
N ILE A 46 30.74 25.75 13.47
CA ILE A 46 29.51 26.00 12.67
C ILE A 46 28.73 27.11 13.36
N GLN A 47 28.12 27.99 12.58
CA GLN A 47 27.21 29.02 13.07
C GLN A 47 25.91 29.00 12.32
N THR A 48 24.81 28.87 13.09
CA THR A 48 23.42 28.95 12.61
C THR A 48 22.70 30.11 13.30
N ARG A 49 22.92 30.25 14.61
CA ARG A 49 22.29 31.30 15.44
C ARG A 49 23.29 31.89 16.44
N PRO A 50 23.36 33.23 16.56
CA PRO A 50 22.74 34.20 15.68
C PRO A 50 23.25 34.03 14.24
N GLN A 51 22.41 34.33 13.21
CA GLN A 51 22.82 34.18 11.82
C GLN A 51 24.05 35.03 11.50
N PHE A 52 25.02 34.45 10.82
CA PHE A 52 26.14 35.19 10.22
C PHE A 52 25.59 36.14 9.16
N ARG A 53 26.22 37.33 9.02
CA ARG A 53 25.80 38.35 8.07
C ARG A 53 26.93 38.73 7.13
N VAL A 54 26.69 38.53 5.84
CA VAL A 54 27.61 38.95 4.78
C VAL A 54 27.31 40.39 4.42
N LYS A 55 28.32 41.25 4.39
CA LYS A 55 28.22 42.70 4.04
C LYS A 55 28.67 42.91 2.62
N ALA A 56 27.81 43.54 1.78
CA ALA A 56 28.13 43.83 0.39
C ALA A 56 29.17 45.00 0.25
N SER A 57 29.33 45.80 1.28
CA SER A 57 30.36 46.87 1.37
C SER A 57 30.68 47.18 2.84
N PRO A 58 31.85 47.83 3.16
CA PRO A 58 32.16 48.26 4.52
C PRO A 58 31.12 49.23 5.13
N SER A 59 30.37 49.93 4.33
CA SER A 59 29.31 50.86 4.75
C SER A 59 27.95 50.15 4.99
N ASP A 60 27.81 48.89 4.64
CA ASP A 60 26.59 48.13 4.89
C ASP A 60 26.49 47.76 6.37
N THR A 61 25.56 48.39 7.08
CA THR A 61 25.38 48.21 8.54
C THR A 61 24.53 46.99 8.87
N LYS A 62 23.72 46.48 7.97
CA LYS A 62 22.79 45.37 8.25
C LYS A 62 23.31 44.02 7.78
N GLY A 63 23.97 43.98 6.63
CA GLY A 63 24.38 42.74 5.99
C GLY A 63 23.23 41.78 5.69
N TYR A 64 23.46 40.79 4.86
CA TYR A 64 22.52 39.72 4.50
C TYR A 64 22.68 38.51 5.37
N PRO A 65 21.62 37.97 6.01
CA PRO A 65 21.71 36.82 6.88
C PRO A 65 21.96 35.54 6.07
N VAL A 66 22.86 34.69 6.54
CA VAL A 66 23.19 33.39 5.98
C VAL A 66 22.64 32.30 6.90
N ASP A 67 22.14 31.21 6.35
CA ASP A 67 21.50 30.14 7.11
C ASP A 67 22.51 29.36 7.93
N ILE A 68 23.60 28.88 7.30
CA ILE A 68 24.67 28.15 7.97
C ILE A 68 26.03 28.61 7.43
N VAL A 69 26.99 28.83 8.31
CA VAL A 69 28.41 29.09 7.96
C VAL A 69 29.28 28.11 8.69
N VAL A 70 30.26 27.57 8.00
CA VAL A 70 31.37 26.76 8.57
C VAL A 70 32.64 27.62 8.54
N PHE A 71 33.30 27.69 9.69
CA PHE A 71 34.57 28.42 9.85
C PHE A 71 35.75 27.46 9.92
N SER A 72 36.89 27.91 9.42
CA SER A 72 38.16 27.15 9.50
C SER A 72 38.69 26.99 10.95
N ASN A 73 38.22 27.83 11.88
CA ASN A 73 38.58 27.77 13.30
C ASN A 73 37.39 28.11 14.23
N VAL A 74 37.57 27.94 15.52
CA VAL A 74 36.53 28.16 16.55
C VAL A 74 36.25 29.63 16.88
N GLU A 75 37.15 30.55 16.49
CA GLU A 75 37.01 31.99 16.77
C GLU A 75 35.93 32.66 15.92
N LYS A 76 35.59 32.07 14.81
CA LYS A 76 34.48 32.49 13.90
C LYS A 76 34.59 33.93 13.40
N ASN A 77 35.81 34.39 13.06
CA ASN A 77 36.00 35.69 12.46
C ASN A 77 35.54 35.67 11.00
N ASP A 78 35.14 36.82 10.45
CA ASP A 78 34.72 36.97 9.07
C ASP A 78 35.74 36.43 8.06
N LYS A 79 37.02 36.60 8.32
CA LYS A 79 38.14 36.11 7.49
C LYS A 79 38.28 34.59 7.47
N ASP A 80 37.73 33.93 8.47
CA ASP A 80 37.85 32.48 8.69
C ASP A 80 36.64 31.71 8.13
N ALA A 81 35.66 32.43 7.53
CA ALA A 81 34.50 31.80 6.85
C ALA A 81 34.98 30.90 5.69
N TYR A 82 34.65 29.63 5.71
CA TYR A 82 35.17 28.63 4.79
C TYR A 82 34.09 28.08 3.86
N ILE A 83 32.92 27.71 4.40
CA ILE A 83 31.76 27.24 3.62
C ILE A 83 30.52 28.06 3.99
N ILE A 84 29.80 28.51 3.02
CA ILE A 84 28.49 29.17 3.19
C ILE A 84 27.40 28.25 2.64
N ILE A 85 26.35 28.05 3.41
CA ILE A 85 25.21 27.22 3.02
C ILE A 85 23.94 28.07 3.01
N GLU A 86 23.27 28.09 1.89
CA GLU A 86 21.93 28.67 1.69
C GLU A 86 20.89 27.55 1.66
N CYS A 87 19.92 27.62 2.55
CA CYS A 87 18.86 26.65 2.70
C CYS A 87 17.52 27.16 2.17
N LYS A 88 16.75 26.29 1.55
CA LYS A 88 15.39 26.60 1.08
C LYS A 88 14.44 25.47 1.46
N LYS A 89 13.15 25.77 1.60
CA LYS A 89 12.15 24.72 1.76
C LYS A 89 12.07 23.85 0.50
N LYS A 90 11.71 22.60 0.66
CA LYS A 90 11.70 21.54 -0.35
C LYS A 90 11.04 21.89 -1.69
N THR A 91 10.08 22.80 -1.69
CA THR A 91 9.34 23.22 -2.89
C THR A 91 9.98 24.41 -3.64
N ARG A 92 11.08 25.01 -3.10
CA ARG A 92 11.75 26.17 -3.72
C ARG A 92 13.05 25.75 -4.37
N LYS A 93 13.34 26.40 -5.53
CA LYS A 93 14.57 26.22 -6.32
C LYS A 93 15.35 27.52 -6.52
N ASP A 94 14.91 28.61 -5.94
CA ASP A 94 15.58 29.92 -5.92
C ASP A 94 16.66 30.00 -4.82
N GLY A 95 17.44 31.05 -4.81
CA GLY A 95 18.48 31.32 -3.81
C GLY A 95 19.92 31.05 -4.29
N LEU A 96 20.09 30.50 -5.50
CA LEU A 96 21.43 30.26 -6.05
C LEU A 96 22.20 31.57 -6.30
N ASP A 97 21.54 32.57 -6.86
CA ASP A 97 22.17 33.88 -7.05
C ASP A 97 22.49 34.57 -5.73
N GLN A 98 21.63 34.40 -4.73
CA GLN A 98 21.88 34.85 -3.35
C GLN A 98 23.13 34.19 -2.76
N LEU A 99 23.31 32.89 -2.94
CA LEU A 99 24.50 32.16 -2.52
C LEU A 99 25.77 32.66 -3.25
N LYS A 100 25.69 32.90 -4.57
CA LYS A 100 26.80 33.47 -5.36
C LYS A 100 27.20 34.86 -4.83
N ASP A 101 26.24 35.70 -4.48
CA ASP A 101 26.49 37.01 -3.86
C ASP A 101 27.16 36.89 -2.49
N TYR A 102 26.71 35.96 -1.65
CA TYR A 102 27.35 35.69 -0.36
C TYR A 102 28.81 35.23 -0.51
N LEU A 103 29.10 34.38 -1.47
CA LEU A 103 30.48 33.94 -1.76
C LEU A 103 31.33 35.12 -2.29
N LYS A 104 30.76 35.95 -3.15
CA LYS A 104 31.46 37.12 -3.72
C LYS A 104 31.90 38.12 -2.65
N PHE A 105 31.04 38.36 -1.67
CA PHE A 105 31.27 39.34 -0.60
C PHE A 105 31.83 38.78 0.70
N SER A 106 32.23 37.50 0.73
CA SER A 106 32.85 36.86 1.88
C SER A 106 34.20 36.23 1.52
N ASN A 107 34.91 35.75 2.53
CA ASN A 107 36.14 34.97 2.34
C ASN A 107 35.90 33.49 2.08
N ALA A 108 34.65 33.02 2.13
CA ALA A 108 34.32 31.64 1.86
C ALA A 108 34.64 31.23 0.42
N TYR A 109 35.22 30.05 0.27
CA TYR A 109 35.57 29.50 -1.05
C TYR A 109 34.55 28.49 -1.58
N ILE A 110 33.70 27.96 -0.71
CA ILE A 110 32.72 26.91 -1.03
C ILE A 110 31.33 27.41 -0.67
N GLY A 111 30.42 27.25 -1.59
CA GLY A 111 29.00 27.46 -1.39
C GLY A 111 28.21 26.16 -1.51
N VAL A 112 27.19 26.02 -0.68
CA VAL A 112 26.24 24.92 -0.79
C VAL A 112 24.82 25.49 -0.83
N TRP A 113 24.09 25.11 -1.85
CA TRP A 113 22.65 25.33 -1.88
C TRP A 113 21.93 24.02 -1.58
N PHE A 114 20.98 24.05 -0.64
CA PHE A 114 20.27 22.85 -0.18
C PHE A 114 18.81 23.16 0.13
N ASN A 115 17.89 22.27 -0.33
CA ASN A 115 16.45 22.41 -0.06
C ASN A 115 15.82 21.20 0.63
N GLY A 116 16.62 20.34 1.25
CA GLY A 116 16.13 19.08 1.86
C GLY A 116 15.96 17.91 0.87
N SER A 117 16.08 18.17 -0.44
CA SER A 117 15.91 17.15 -1.49
C SER A 117 16.97 17.24 -2.59
N GLU A 118 17.53 18.43 -2.80
CA GLU A 118 18.53 18.71 -3.83
C GLU A 118 19.69 19.44 -3.17
N THR A 119 20.93 19.09 -3.57
CA THR A 119 22.17 19.74 -3.12
C THR A 119 22.94 20.22 -4.35
N LEU A 120 23.44 21.42 -4.31
CA LEU A 120 24.36 21.95 -5.31
C LEU A 120 25.59 22.53 -4.62
N PHE A 121 26.75 22.19 -5.13
CA PHE A 121 28.02 22.67 -4.60
C PHE A 121 28.62 23.70 -5.55
N LEU A 122 29.14 24.79 -5.00
CA LEU A 122 29.82 25.88 -5.75
C LEU A 122 31.23 26.07 -5.21
N ARG A 123 32.18 26.29 -6.10
CA ARG A 123 33.53 26.74 -5.80
C ARG A 123 33.73 28.15 -6.31
N LYS A 124 34.17 29.04 -5.46
CA LYS A 124 34.65 30.38 -5.85
C LYS A 124 36.07 30.30 -6.36
N ILE A 125 36.31 30.81 -7.56
CA ILE A 125 37.59 30.86 -8.23
C ILE A 125 37.89 32.31 -8.57
N GLU A 126 39.11 32.78 -8.36
CA GLU A 126 39.59 34.11 -8.80
C GLU A 126 40.46 33.93 -10.04
N GLU A 127 39.94 34.33 -11.20
CA GLU A 127 40.67 34.30 -12.46
C GLU A 127 40.80 35.73 -13.01
N GLU A 128 42.03 36.15 -13.28
CA GLU A 128 42.33 37.47 -13.83
C GLU A 128 41.66 38.64 -13.08
N GLY A 129 41.52 38.54 -11.75
CA GLY A 129 40.90 39.57 -10.90
C GLY A 129 39.38 39.56 -10.94
N LYS A 130 38.73 38.56 -11.58
CA LYS A 130 37.29 38.35 -11.56
C LYS A 130 36.95 37.09 -10.74
N VAL A 131 35.85 37.18 -9.99
CA VAL A 131 35.26 36.04 -9.29
C VAL A 131 34.40 35.21 -10.24
N VAL A 132 34.77 33.97 -10.45
CA VAL A 132 34.03 32.99 -11.23
C VAL A 132 33.56 31.87 -10.30
N PHE A 133 32.41 31.27 -10.58
CA PHE A 133 31.84 30.15 -9.82
C PHE A 133 31.84 28.90 -10.66
N SER A 134 32.47 27.85 -10.18
CA SER A 134 32.37 26.50 -10.75
C SER A 134 31.25 25.73 -10.05
N GLU A 135 30.34 25.14 -10.83
CA GLU A 135 29.27 24.28 -10.34
C GLU A 135 29.68 22.79 -10.41
N ASP A 136 30.90 22.49 -10.86
CA ASP A 136 31.37 21.14 -11.15
C ASP A 136 32.14 20.50 -9.96
N ILE A 137 32.09 21.07 -8.75
CA ILE A 137 32.70 20.39 -7.58
C ILE A 137 31.80 19.24 -7.09
N PRO A 138 32.39 18.04 -6.93
CA PRO A 138 31.59 16.84 -6.63
C PRO A 138 31.06 16.78 -5.21
N ASN A 139 31.65 17.54 -4.28
CA ASN A 139 31.30 17.55 -2.85
C ASN A 139 32.05 18.63 -2.06
N ILE A 140 31.82 18.73 -0.73
CA ILE A 140 32.63 19.53 0.19
C ILE A 140 33.67 18.64 0.91
N PRO A 141 34.80 19.18 1.36
CA PRO A 141 35.79 18.40 2.10
C PRO A 141 35.30 18.01 3.51
N ASN A 142 35.76 16.89 4.05
CA ASN A 142 35.59 16.59 5.47
C ASN A 142 36.43 17.56 6.32
N TYR A 143 36.11 17.71 7.59
CA TYR A 143 36.81 18.64 8.52
C TYR A 143 38.35 18.53 8.52
N THR A 144 38.90 17.32 8.38
CA THR A 144 40.33 17.04 8.36
C THR A 144 40.97 17.09 6.97
N GLN A 145 40.18 17.38 5.93
CA GLN A 145 40.63 17.36 4.53
C GLN A 145 40.73 18.79 3.97
N ARG A 146 41.70 18.97 3.09
CA ARG A 146 41.76 20.16 2.24
C ARG A 146 40.87 19.99 1.01
N LEU A 147 40.51 21.09 0.37
CA LEU A 147 39.70 21.07 -0.84
C LEU A 147 40.29 20.15 -1.94
N GLN A 148 41.61 20.20 -2.13
CA GLN A 148 42.35 19.38 -3.10
C GLN A 148 42.38 17.88 -2.79
N ASP A 149 42.05 17.49 -1.55
CA ASP A 149 42.05 16.10 -1.11
C ASP A 149 40.73 15.39 -1.44
N ILE A 150 39.70 16.14 -1.94
CA ILE A 150 38.42 15.55 -2.35
C ILE A 150 38.67 14.54 -3.48
N GLY A 151 38.14 13.34 -3.30
CA GLY A 151 38.34 12.24 -4.24
C GLY A 151 39.62 11.44 -4.04
N LEU A 152 40.38 11.72 -2.99
CA LEU A 152 41.63 10.97 -2.64
C LEU A 152 41.42 10.10 -1.40
N PHE A 153 40.26 9.44 -1.26
CA PHE A 153 39.91 8.62 -0.10
C PHE A 153 40.62 7.25 -0.16
N LYS A 154 41.19 6.81 0.99
CA LYS A 154 41.52 5.41 1.22
C LYS A 154 40.32 4.64 1.66
N ARG A 155 40.30 3.31 1.44
CA ARG A 155 39.18 2.47 1.86
C ARG A 155 38.82 2.63 3.35
N LYS A 156 39.80 2.74 4.22
CA LYS A 156 39.62 2.94 5.68
C LYS A 156 39.03 4.30 6.08
N ASP A 157 39.07 5.28 5.18
CA ASP A 157 38.56 6.63 5.43
C ASP A 157 37.05 6.75 5.14
N LEU A 158 36.48 5.76 4.48
CA LEU A 158 35.04 5.70 4.23
C LEU A 158 34.30 5.47 5.55
N LYS A 159 33.15 6.15 5.72
CA LYS A 159 32.35 6.08 6.95
C LYS A 159 30.92 5.60 6.65
N PRO A 160 30.31 4.80 7.54
CA PRO A 160 28.88 4.53 7.45
C PRO A 160 28.09 5.83 7.69
N THR A 161 26.91 5.95 7.08
CA THR A 161 26.00 7.09 7.30
C THR A 161 24.57 6.63 7.50
N HIS A 162 23.84 7.33 8.37
CA HIS A 162 22.38 7.17 8.55
C HIS A 162 21.58 8.02 7.54
N ASN A 163 22.24 8.94 6.80
CA ASN A 163 21.59 9.88 5.87
C ASN A 163 21.53 9.37 4.42
N LEU A 164 21.83 8.10 4.19
CA LEU A 164 21.91 7.51 2.85
C LEU A 164 20.63 7.73 2.03
N LYS A 165 19.45 7.60 2.65
CA LYS A 165 18.16 7.82 2.00
C LYS A 165 18.02 9.24 1.41
N SER A 166 18.46 10.27 2.11
CA SER A 166 18.43 11.65 1.61
C SER A 166 19.39 11.84 0.44
N ARG A 167 20.55 11.19 0.47
CA ARG A 167 21.50 11.19 -0.66
C ARG A 167 20.91 10.53 -1.91
N PHE A 168 20.26 9.41 -1.75
CA PHE A 168 19.58 8.74 -2.88
C PHE A 168 18.42 9.57 -3.43
N ILE A 169 17.71 10.32 -2.60
CA ILE A 169 16.69 11.27 -3.06
C ILE A 169 17.34 12.40 -3.89
N SER A 170 18.45 12.97 -3.43
CA SER A 170 19.22 14.00 -4.17
C SER A 170 19.71 13.49 -5.52
N ILE A 171 20.35 12.32 -5.53
CA ILE A 171 20.85 11.65 -6.75
C ILE A 171 19.69 11.46 -7.74
N ARG A 172 18.58 10.89 -7.27
CA ARG A 172 17.42 10.66 -8.14
C ARG A 172 16.86 11.94 -8.73
N ASN A 173 16.67 12.99 -7.91
CA ASN A 173 16.13 14.27 -8.39
C ASN A 173 17.07 14.93 -9.39
N TYR A 174 18.38 14.86 -9.15
CA TYR A 174 19.38 15.36 -10.10
C TYR A 174 19.29 14.60 -11.43
N LEU A 175 19.31 13.27 -11.39
CA LEU A 175 19.25 12.44 -12.61
C LEU A 175 17.95 12.67 -13.40
N ALA A 176 16.83 12.78 -12.72
CA ALA A 176 15.54 13.04 -13.36
C ALA A 176 15.48 14.40 -14.10
N GLY A 177 16.29 15.37 -13.68
CA GLY A 177 16.35 16.70 -14.31
C GLY A 177 17.50 16.89 -15.31
N ASN A 178 18.59 16.11 -15.20
CA ASN A 178 19.84 16.40 -15.89
C ASN A 178 20.38 15.23 -16.75
N ALA A 179 20.00 13.96 -16.45
CA ALA A 179 20.52 12.82 -17.20
C ALA A 179 20.12 12.87 -18.68
N VAL A 180 21.07 12.75 -19.57
CA VAL A 180 20.87 12.76 -21.01
C VAL A 180 20.74 11.32 -21.53
N GLY A 181 19.69 11.04 -22.31
CA GLY A 181 19.46 9.72 -22.92
C GLY A 181 18.65 8.76 -22.05
N ILE A 182 18.57 8.97 -20.73
CA ILE A 182 17.82 8.14 -19.78
C ILE A 182 16.77 8.99 -19.06
N THR A 183 15.50 8.74 -19.38
CA THR A 183 14.37 9.52 -18.82
C THR A 183 13.38 8.68 -18.03
N ARG A 184 13.41 7.36 -18.17
CA ARG A 184 12.48 6.46 -17.49
C ARG A 184 13.00 6.08 -16.12
N ASP A 185 12.12 6.13 -15.12
CA ASP A 185 12.46 5.77 -13.73
C ASP A 185 13.03 4.34 -13.61
N GLU A 186 12.56 3.40 -14.43
CA GLU A 186 13.09 2.02 -14.47
C GLU A 186 14.56 1.97 -14.93
N GLU A 187 14.89 2.68 -15.99
CA GLU A 187 16.26 2.74 -16.54
C GLU A 187 17.20 3.42 -15.56
N LEU A 188 16.75 4.53 -14.94
CA LEU A 188 17.51 5.19 -13.86
C LEU A 188 17.77 4.22 -12.69
N ALA A 189 16.76 3.45 -12.29
CA ALA A 189 16.94 2.46 -11.22
C ALA A 189 17.95 1.36 -11.62
N ARG A 190 17.93 0.88 -12.87
CA ARG A 190 18.94 -0.07 -13.39
C ARG A 190 20.35 0.50 -13.28
N GLN A 191 20.55 1.76 -13.68
CA GLN A 191 21.87 2.42 -13.60
C GLN A 191 22.35 2.56 -12.15
N ILE A 192 21.45 2.94 -11.23
CA ILE A 192 21.81 3.05 -9.82
C ILE A 192 22.14 1.68 -9.21
N ILE A 193 21.44 0.62 -9.57
CA ILE A 193 21.79 -0.76 -9.18
C ILE A 193 23.22 -1.08 -9.62
N ASN A 194 23.55 -0.81 -10.89
CA ASN A 194 24.88 -1.06 -11.42
C ASN A 194 25.97 -0.30 -10.64
N LEU A 195 25.72 0.97 -10.32
CA LEU A 195 26.65 1.81 -9.55
C LEU A 195 26.80 1.40 -8.10
N ILE A 196 25.71 1.00 -7.43
CA ILE A 196 25.78 0.48 -6.04
C ILE A 196 26.61 -0.79 -5.99
N LEU A 197 26.41 -1.73 -6.93
CA LEU A 197 27.19 -2.95 -6.99
C LEU A 197 28.67 -2.68 -7.32
N CYS A 198 28.92 -1.71 -8.23
CA CYS A 198 30.28 -1.25 -8.53
C CYS A 198 30.98 -0.68 -7.28
N LYS A 199 30.27 0.13 -6.50
CA LYS A 199 30.80 0.68 -5.25
C LYS A 199 31.04 -0.40 -4.20
N LEU A 200 30.09 -1.32 -3.99
CA LEU A 200 30.28 -2.45 -3.06
C LEU A 200 31.47 -3.33 -3.46
N TYR A 201 31.65 -3.58 -4.78
CA TYR A 201 32.79 -4.29 -5.31
C TYR A 201 34.09 -3.54 -4.97
N ASP A 202 34.13 -2.23 -5.24
CA ASP A 202 35.31 -1.42 -4.98
C ASP A 202 35.70 -1.43 -3.49
N GLU A 203 34.72 -1.25 -2.59
CA GLU A 203 34.94 -1.32 -1.15
C GLU A 203 35.43 -2.70 -0.69
N LYS A 204 34.89 -3.79 -1.25
CA LYS A 204 35.22 -5.17 -0.86
C LYS A 204 36.62 -5.58 -1.26
N PHE A 205 37.08 -5.16 -2.43
CA PHE A 205 38.33 -5.63 -3.03
C PHE A 205 39.46 -4.60 -2.95
N THR A 206 39.27 -3.40 -2.44
CA THR A 206 40.31 -2.42 -2.17
C THR A 206 40.84 -2.62 -0.75
N LYS A 207 42.20 -2.68 -0.60
CA LYS A 207 42.80 -2.81 0.73
C LYS A 207 42.60 -1.55 1.58
N PRO A 208 42.57 -1.63 2.91
CA PRO A 208 42.32 -0.48 3.79
C PRO A 208 43.20 0.75 3.52
N GLU A 209 44.48 0.55 3.18
CA GLU A 209 45.44 1.64 2.93
C GLU A 209 45.45 2.12 1.46
N ASP A 210 44.78 1.43 0.58
CA ASP A 210 44.71 1.78 -0.84
C ASP A 210 43.58 2.75 -1.12
N LYS A 211 43.77 3.57 -2.17
CA LYS A 211 42.73 4.52 -2.63
C LYS A 211 41.60 3.78 -3.35
N VAL A 212 40.37 4.10 -2.99
CA VAL A 212 39.18 3.60 -3.69
C VAL A 212 39.13 4.15 -5.12
N GLN A 213 38.58 3.36 -6.05
CA GLN A 213 38.40 3.77 -7.43
C GLN A 213 37.03 4.45 -7.64
N PHE A 214 36.04 4.15 -6.79
CA PHE A 214 34.72 4.80 -6.81
C PHE A 214 34.83 6.20 -6.16
N ARG A 215 35.36 7.15 -6.93
CA ARG A 215 35.68 8.51 -6.49
C ARG A 215 35.59 9.52 -7.61
N SER A 216 35.46 10.79 -7.27
CA SER A 216 35.44 11.94 -8.19
C SER A 216 36.24 13.09 -7.53
N GLY A 217 37.33 13.51 -8.11
CA GLY A 217 38.18 14.57 -7.63
C GLY A 217 37.84 15.93 -8.22
N ILE A 218 38.30 17.02 -7.57
CA ILE A 218 38.03 18.42 -8.02
C ILE A 218 38.70 18.75 -9.35
N GLU A 219 39.92 18.25 -9.59
CA GLU A 219 40.66 18.53 -10.82
C GLU A 219 40.47 17.46 -11.89
N GLU A 220 39.58 16.51 -11.63
CA GLU A 220 39.30 15.39 -12.50
C GLU A 220 38.09 15.73 -13.39
N ASN A 221 38.26 15.60 -14.71
CA ASN A 221 37.12 15.84 -15.58
C ASN A 221 36.12 14.68 -15.54
N ALA A 222 34.85 14.94 -15.82
CA ALA A 222 33.77 13.97 -15.75
C ALA A 222 34.03 12.71 -16.62
N LYS A 223 34.71 12.87 -17.75
CA LYS A 223 35.03 11.77 -18.66
C LYS A 223 36.05 10.80 -18.06
N ASP A 224 37.07 11.31 -17.33
CA ASP A 224 38.07 10.45 -16.68
C ASP A 224 37.44 9.65 -15.53
N VAL A 225 36.56 10.30 -14.75
CA VAL A 225 35.75 9.62 -13.74
C VAL A 225 34.92 8.52 -14.38
N ALA A 226 34.18 8.85 -15.46
CA ALA A 226 33.33 7.91 -16.17
C ALA A 226 34.10 6.70 -16.70
N ASN A 227 35.24 6.93 -17.35
CA ASN A 227 36.08 5.87 -17.87
C ASN A 227 36.57 4.91 -16.76
N ARG A 228 37.01 5.45 -15.62
CA ARG A 228 37.45 4.65 -14.48
C ARG A 228 36.30 3.81 -13.90
N ILE A 229 35.12 4.41 -13.70
CA ILE A 229 33.97 3.70 -13.15
C ILE A 229 33.46 2.63 -14.12
N LYS A 230 33.37 2.90 -15.41
CA LYS A 230 33.01 1.92 -16.44
C LYS A 230 33.99 0.74 -16.47
N ALA A 231 35.28 1.00 -16.37
CA ALA A 231 36.30 -0.07 -16.27
C ALA A 231 36.10 -0.90 -14.98
N ARG A 232 35.86 -0.25 -13.84
CA ARG A 232 35.62 -0.95 -12.56
C ARG A 232 34.34 -1.77 -12.61
N PHE A 233 33.31 -1.29 -13.33
CA PHE A 233 32.06 -2.01 -13.51
C PHE A 233 32.26 -3.31 -14.33
N GLU A 234 33.12 -3.33 -15.34
CA GLU A 234 33.45 -4.57 -16.07
C GLU A 234 34.02 -5.66 -15.14
N GLU A 235 34.87 -5.27 -14.18
CA GLU A 235 35.34 -6.20 -13.16
C GLU A 235 34.22 -6.66 -12.21
N THR A 236 33.30 -5.75 -11.87
CA THR A 236 32.17 -6.02 -10.99
C THR A 236 31.27 -7.12 -11.54
N LYS A 237 31.03 -7.15 -12.86
CA LYS A 237 30.20 -8.18 -13.53
C LYS A 237 30.70 -9.61 -13.26
N ASN A 238 32.01 -9.81 -13.16
CA ASN A 238 32.60 -11.13 -12.90
C ASN A 238 32.32 -11.63 -11.47
N VAL A 239 32.08 -10.70 -10.52
CA VAL A 239 31.83 -11.05 -9.11
C VAL A 239 30.34 -11.26 -8.84
N TYR A 240 29.47 -10.52 -9.53
CA TYR A 240 28.01 -10.60 -9.36
C TYR A 240 27.27 -11.09 -10.62
N PRO A 241 27.64 -12.27 -11.19
CA PRO A 241 27.07 -12.77 -12.45
C PRO A 241 25.58 -13.14 -12.32
N ASP A 242 25.06 -13.32 -11.09
CA ASP A 242 23.64 -13.58 -10.81
C ASP A 242 22.77 -12.33 -10.99
N VAL A 243 23.35 -11.14 -10.81
CA VAL A 243 22.64 -9.85 -10.89
C VAL A 243 22.96 -9.11 -12.18
N LEU A 244 24.24 -9.15 -12.58
CA LEU A 244 24.77 -8.42 -13.72
C LEU A 244 25.00 -9.36 -14.90
N SER A 245 24.37 -9.08 -16.02
CA SER A 245 24.63 -9.79 -17.27
C SER A 245 25.88 -9.24 -17.98
N PRO A 246 26.52 -10.02 -18.87
CA PRO A 246 27.62 -9.52 -19.69
C PRO A 246 27.26 -8.27 -20.51
N ASN A 247 25.97 -8.11 -20.86
CA ASN A 247 25.45 -7.00 -21.67
C ASN A 247 25.09 -5.77 -20.86
N ASP A 248 25.09 -5.83 -19.53
CA ASP A 248 24.83 -4.67 -18.69
C ASP A 248 25.95 -3.62 -18.86
N GLN A 249 25.54 -2.36 -19.01
CA GLN A 249 26.44 -1.22 -19.18
C GLN A 249 26.03 -0.06 -18.28
N ILE A 250 26.98 0.83 -17.98
CA ILE A 250 26.69 2.13 -17.40
C ILE A 250 26.44 3.09 -18.57
N GLU A 251 25.17 3.46 -18.74
CA GLU A 251 24.69 4.30 -19.86
C GLU A 251 24.49 5.77 -19.47
N LEU A 252 24.69 6.12 -18.19
CA LEU A 252 24.65 7.51 -17.75
C LEU A 252 25.70 8.35 -18.50
N ASP A 253 25.33 9.55 -18.89
CA ASP A 253 26.27 10.53 -19.39
C ASP A 253 27.38 10.83 -18.38
N ASP A 254 28.54 11.27 -18.86
CA ASP A 254 29.73 11.39 -18.02
C ASP A 254 29.54 12.37 -16.84
N LYS A 255 28.77 13.45 -17.01
CA LYS A 255 28.49 14.42 -15.95
C LYS A 255 27.56 13.84 -14.89
N SER A 256 26.48 13.19 -15.31
CA SER A 256 25.54 12.52 -14.42
C SER A 256 26.21 11.40 -13.62
N LEU A 257 27.08 10.62 -14.28
CA LEU A 257 27.86 9.59 -13.62
C LEU A 257 28.83 10.17 -12.58
N ALA A 258 29.59 11.20 -12.94
CA ALA A 258 30.51 11.87 -12.00
C ALA A 258 29.78 12.46 -10.78
N TYR A 259 28.58 13.00 -10.97
CA TYR A 259 27.73 13.50 -9.88
C TYR A 259 27.33 12.38 -8.90
N VAL A 260 26.81 11.26 -9.42
CA VAL A 260 26.44 10.12 -8.56
C VAL A 260 27.65 9.60 -7.76
N VAL A 261 28.80 9.49 -8.41
CA VAL A 261 30.05 9.08 -7.75
C VAL A 261 30.44 10.07 -6.67
N GLY A 262 30.38 11.36 -6.93
CA GLY A 262 30.66 12.43 -5.98
C GLY A 262 29.77 12.37 -4.74
N GLU A 263 28.47 12.16 -4.91
CA GLU A 263 27.51 12.06 -3.80
C GLU A 263 27.73 10.83 -2.90
N LEU A 264 28.23 9.72 -3.45
CA LEU A 264 28.39 8.46 -2.72
C LEU A 264 29.83 8.16 -2.26
N GLN A 265 30.85 8.85 -2.77
CA GLN A 265 32.25 8.51 -2.57
C GLN A 265 32.73 8.48 -1.12
N ASN A 266 32.15 9.32 -0.25
CA ASN A 266 32.57 9.47 1.15
C ASN A 266 32.06 8.35 2.05
N TYR A 267 31.07 7.60 1.61
CA TYR A 267 30.34 6.67 2.46
C TYR A 267 30.78 5.23 2.22
N SER A 268 30.80 4.43 3.30
CA SER A 268 30.91 2.98 3.21
C SER A 268 29.53 2.35 3.17
N LEU A 269 29.18 1.72 2.06
CA LEU A 269 27.94 0.93 1.95
C LEU A 269 28.08 -0.42 2.66
N MET A 270 29.29 -0.97 2.75
CA MET A 270 29.55 -2.24 3.45
C MET A 270 29.43 -2.12 4.97
N GLU A 271 29.82 -0.96 5.54
CA GLU A 271 29.81 -0.73 7.00
C GLU A 271 28.51 -0.05 7.47
N ALA A 272 27.69 0.47 6.53
CA ALA A 272 26.38 1.00 6.84
C ALA A 272 25.44 -0.11 7.31
N GLU A 273 24.52 0.23 8.20
CA GLU A 273 23.45 -0.70 8.60
C GLU A 273 22.67 -1.17 7.38
N ARG A 274 22.49 -2.48 7.24
CA ARG A 274 21.81 -3.09 6.08
C ARG A 274 20.41 -2.51 5.83
N ASP A 275 19.68 -2.19 6.88
CA ASP A 275 18.36 -1.55 6.79
C ASP A 275 18.43 -0.15 6.18
N VAL A 276 19.45 0.62 6.53
CA VAL A 276 19.68 1.97 5.98
C VAL A 276 19.97 1.93 4.48
N VAL A 277 20.80 0.98 4.05
CA VAL A 277 21.10 0.78 2.61
C VAL A 277 19.85 0.32 1.86
N GLY A 278 19.11 -0.61 2.46
CA GLY A 278 17.86 -1.11 1.89
C GLY A 278 16.80 -0.02 1.72
N ASP A 279 16.54 0.78 2.76
CA ASP A 279 15.56 1.86 2.73
C ASP A 279 15.97 2.97 1.74
N ALA A 280 17.28 3.23 1.59
CA ALA A 280 17.79 4.15 0.58
C ALA A 280 17.52 3.61 -0.84
N PHE A 281 17.77 2.33 -1.06
CA PHE A 281 17.55 1.68 -2.35
C PHE A 281 16.07 1.72 -2.79
N GLU A 282 15.13 1.60 -1.87
CA GLU A 282 13.69 1.70 -2.14
C GLU A 282 13.28 3.03 -2.78
N VAL A 283 14.03 4.11 -2.60
CA VAL A 283 13.74 5.43 -3.21
C VAL A 283 13.63 5.35 -4.73
N PHE A 284 14.49 4.56 -5.37
CA PHE A 284 14.46 4.35 -6.82
C PHE A 284 13.38 3.36 -7.24
N ILE A 285 13.21 2.28 -6.47
CA ILE A 285 12.29 1.20 -6.80
C ILE A 285 10.83 1.67 -6.74
N HIS A 286 10.44 2.39 -5.70
CA HIS A 286 9.05 2.84 -5.51
C HIS A 286 8.50 3.66 -6.68
N ARG A 287 9.34 4.41 -7.37
CA ARG A 287 8.90 5.21 -8.52
C ARG A 287 8.97 4.46 -9.84
N ALA A 288 9.98 3.64 -10.03
CA ALA A 288 10.09 2.77 -11.20
C ALA A 288 8.85 1.87 -11.36
N LEU A 289 8.25 1.46 -10.24
CA LEU A 289 7.08 0.57 -10.22
C LEU A 289 5.71 1.27 -10.35
N LYS A 290 5.64 2.60 -10.28
CA LYS A 290 4.36 3.33 -10.41
C LYS A 290 3.68 3.23 -11.78
N GLY A 291 4.36 2.73 -12.81
CA GLY A 291 3.84 2.60 -14.17
C GLY A 291 3.49 1.17 -14.61
N GLY A 292 3.72 0.14 -13.78
CA GLY A 292 3.55 -1.27 -14.16
C GLY A 292 2.10 -1.75 -14.05
N GLN A 293 1.61 -2.50 -15.05
CA GLN A 293 0.28 -3.11 -15.02
C GLN A 293 0.23 -4.27 -14.01
N GLY A 294 -0.59 -4.14 -12.95
CA GLY A 294 -0.96 -5.24 -12.05
C GLY A 294 0.10 -5.66 -11.02
N GLN A 295 1.19 -4.93 -10.89
CA GLN A 295 2.23 -5.19 -9.89
C GLN A 295 2.05 -4.23 -8.71
N PHE A 296 1.70 -4.76 -7.52
CA PHE A 296 1.40 -3.97 -6.34
C PHE A 296 2.38 -4.32 -5.22
N PHE A 297 2.92 -3.29 -4.59
CA PHE A 297 3.70 -3.44 -3.37
C PHE A 297 2.82 -3.95 -2.23
N THR A 298 3.28 -5.00 -1.55
CA THR A 298 2.66 -5.38 -0.28
C THR A 298 3.15 -4.44 0.82
N PRO A 299 2.26 -3.74 1.54
CA PRO A 299 2.67 -2.85 2.62
C PRO A 299 3.52 -3.56 3.67
N LYS A 300 4.56 -2.87 4.18
CA LYS A 300 5.53 -3.46 5.13
C LYS A 300 4.86 -4.02 6.40
N ASN A 301 3.80 -3.40 6.89
CA ASN A 301 3.05 -3.88 8.06
C ASN A 301 2.35 -5.22 7.81
N VAL A 302 1.79 -5.44 6.61
CA VAL A 302 1.19 -6.73 6.20
C VAL A 302 2.27 -7.80 6.13
N VAL A 303 3.41 -7.50 5.51
CA VAL A 303 4.56 -8.40 5.39
C VAL A 303 5.07 -8.80 6.78
N LYS A 304 5.29 -7.81 7.66
CA LYS A 304 5.74 -8.04 9.05
C LYS A 304 4.72 -8.86 9.86
N ALA A 305 3.43 -8.58 9.71
CA ALA A 305 2.38 -9.34 10.38
C ALA A 305 2.42 -10.82 9.97
N ALA A 306 2.52 -11.12 8.67
CA ALA A 306 2.63 -12.47 8.14
C ALA A 306 3.81 -13.23 8.74
N ILE A 307 5.01 -12.63 8.71
CA ILE A 307 6.26 -13.25 9.17
C ILE A 307 6.24 -13.47 10.68
N ASN A 308 5.78 -12.47 11.46
CA ASN A 308 5.70 -12.58 12.92
C ASN A 308 4.67 -13.62 13.38
N ILE A 309 3.56 -13.79 12.66
CA ILE A 309 2.54 -14.79 13.02
C ILE A 309 3.02 -16.20 12.65
N LEU A 310 3.67 -16.38 11.51
CA LEU A 310 4.25 -17.68 11.13
C LEU A 310 5.47 -18.03 11.97
N ASP A 311 6.11 -17.04 12.61
CA ASP A 311 7.31 -17.17 13.44
C ASP A 311 8.45 -17.91 12.71
N VAL A 312 8.83 -17.39 11.55
CA VAL A 312 9.81 -18.00 10.64
C VAL A 312 11.13 -18.29 11.36
N ASP A 313 11.52 -19.56 11.42
CA ASP A 313 12.78 -19.99 12.07
C ASP A 313 14.00 -19.84 11.15
N VAL A 314 15.19 -19.74 11.74
CA VAL A 314 16.46 -19.60 11.02
C VAL A 314 16.83 -20.84 10.20
N THR A 315 16.24 -21.99 10.48
CA THR A 315 16.46 -23.24 9.77
C THR A 315 15.45 -23.46 8.64
N GLU A 316 14.36 -22.69 8.59
CA GLU A 316 13.28 -22.87 7.62
C GLU A 316 13.65 -22.29 6.25
N LYS A 317 13.35 -23.04 5.20
CA LYS A 317 13.48 -22.64 3.81
C LYS A 317 12.26 -21.84 3.40
N VAL A 318 12.48 -20.60 2.97
CA VAL A 318 11.45 -19.64 2.59
C VAL A 318 11.42 -19.48 1.07
N ILE A 319 10.22 -19.46 0.49
CA ILE A 319 10.03 -19.14 -0.93
C ILE A 319 8.93 -18.11 -1.13
N ASP A 320 9.16 -17.19 -2.08
CA ASP A 320 8.12 -16.34 -2.70
C ASP A 320 8.16 -16.57 -4.22
N PRO A 321 7.20 -17.32 -4.78
CA PRO A 321 7.21 -17.65 -6.21
C PRO A 321 6.54 -16.56 -7.08
N ALA A 322 6.22 -15.40 -6.52
CA ALA A 322 5.75 -14.19 -7.22
C ALA A 322 6.33 -12.96 -6.52
N CYS A 323 7.68 -12.95 -6.36
CA CYS A 323 8.32 -12.12 -5.34
C CYS A 323 8.31 -10.61 -5.64
N GLY A 324 7.99 -10.20 -6.86
CA GLY A 324 7.93 -8.78 -7.22
C GLY A 324 9.24 -8.08 -6.89
N SER A 325 9.16 -7.05 -6.06
CA SER A 325 10.33 -6.32 -5.53
C SER A 325 11.02 -7.00 -4.34
N GLY A 326 10.56 -8.16 -3.91
CA GLY A 326 11.18 -8.95 -2.85
C GLY A 326 10.76 -8.61 -1.42
N GLY A 327 9.69 -7.83 -1.23
CA GLY A 327 9.29 -7.35 0.10
C GLY A 327 9.16 -8.44 1.16
N PHE A 328 8.51 -9.56 0.85
CA PHE A 328 8.41 -10.72 1.76
C PHE A 328 9.77 -11.39 2.02
N LEU A 329 10.57 -11.60 1.00
CA LEU A 329 11.87 -12.29 1.12
C LEU A 329 12.86 -11.48 1.95
N ILE A 330 12.91 -10.17 1.73
CA ILE A 330 13.79 -9.25 2.44
C ILE A 330 13.41 -9.18 3.92
N GLU A 331 12.13 -9.04 4.24
CA GLU A 331 11.69 -8.98 5.63
C GLU A 331 11.84 -10.34 6.34
N ALA A 332 11.64 -11.47 5.63
CA ALA A 332 11.92 -12.80 6.16
C ALA A 332 13.41 -12.97 6.49
N LEU A 333 14.30 -12.50 5.60
CA LEU A 333 15.75 -12.51 5.83
C LEU A 333 16.13 -11.64 7.05
N LYS A 334 15.58 -10.43 7.15
CA LYS A 334 15.79 -9.55 8.31
C LYS A 334 15.29 -10.20 9.61
N TYR A 335 14.17 -10.89 9.55
CA TYR A 335 13.63 -11.60 10.71
C TYR A 335 14.53 -12.77 11.15
N GLN A 336 15.04 -13.57 10.22
CA GLN A 336 16.01 -14.61 10.50
C GLN A 336 17.33 -14.04 11.05
N PHE A 337 17.82 -12.92 10.51
CA PHE A 337 19.03 -12.24 11.01
C PHE A 337 18.87 -11.77 12.45
N ARG A 338 17.74 -11.17 12.82
CA ARG A 338 17.45 -10.80 14.21
C ARG A 338 17.47 -12.00 15.14
N LYS A 339 16.86 -13.11 14.75
CA LYS A 339 16.91 -14.36 15.54
C LYS A 339 18.33 -14.90 15.68
N ILE A 340 19.18 -14.80 14.66
CA ILE A 340 20.59 -15.18 14.73
C ILE A 340 21.35 -14.27 15.70
N GLU A 341 21.13 -12.97 15.65
CA GLU A 341 21.71 -11.99 16.58
C GLU A 341 21.30 -12.26 18.02
N ASP A 342 20.03 -12.50 18.27
CA ASP A 342 19.52 -12.77 19.61
C ASP A 342 20.10 -14.09 20.16
N ARG A 343 20.17 -15.14 19.33
CA ARG A 343 20.87 -16.38 19.69
C ARG A 343 22.37 -16.13 19.95
N GLY A 344 23.03 -15.36 19.07
CA GLY A 344 24.44 -14.99 19.24
C GLY A 344 24.70 -14.25 20.54
N LYS A 345 23.81 -13.33 20.96
CA LYS A 345 23.89 -12.67 22.28
C LYS A 345 23.66 -13.65 23.43
N GLU A 346 22.67 -14.52 23.33
CA GLU A 346 22.33 -15.51 24.35
C GLU A 346 23.52 -16.47 24.60
N TYR A 347 24.16 -16.93 23.53
CA TYR A 347 25.27 -17.88 23.59
C TYR A 347 26.67 -17.23 23.54
N ASN A 348 26.74 -15.87 23.60
CA ASN A 348 27.98 -15.10 23.54
C ASN A 348 28.87 -15.42 22.32
N TRP A 349 28.27 -15.55 21.14
CA TRP A 349 29.02 -15.79 19.91
C TRP A 349 29.88 -14.58 19.55
N PRO A 350 31.11 -14.78 19.03
CA PRO A 350 31.88 -13.70 18.45
C PRO A 350 31.16 -13.08 17.26
N HIS A 351 31.35 -11.78 17.03
CA HIS A 351 30.68 -11.04 15.95
C HIS A 351 30.86 -11.70 14.56
N HIS A 352 32.08 -12.23 14.28
CA HIS A 352 32.34 -12.89 13.00
C HIS A 352 31.57 -14.20 12.81
N GLU A 353 31.24 -14.91 13.87
CA GLU A 353 30.40 -16.11 13.80
C GLU A 353 28.95 -15.75 13.51
N ILE A 354 28.43 -14.68 14.13
CA ILE A 354 27.08 -14.15 13.85
C ILE A 354 26.97 -13.76 12.36
N GLU A 355 27.96 -13.02 11.83
CA GLU A 355 27.95 -12.62 10.42
C GLU A 355 28.14 -13.82 9.46
N SER A 356 28.94 -14.80 9.82
CA SER A 356 29.11 -16.04 9.03
C SER A 356 27.79 -16.82 8.96
N GLU A 357 27.08 -16.95 10.09
CA GLU A 357 25.81 -17.66 10.15
C GLU A 357 24.73 -16.91 9.34
N LYS A 358 24.63 -15.58 9.45
CA LYS A 358 23.72 -14.78 8.63
C LYS A 358 23.94 -15.00 7.13
N ASN A 359 25.21 -14.93 6.67
CA ASN A 359 25.54 -15.11 5.26
C ASN A 359 25.24 -16.54 4.78
N SER A 360 25.52 -17.55 5.61
CA SER A 360 25.19 -18.95 5.31
C SER A 360 23.68 -19.14 5.12
N LYS A 361 22.88 -18.63 6.04
CA LYS A 361 21.40 -18.78 5.98
C LYS A 361 20.78 -18.02 4.83
N ALA A 362 21.22 -16.81 4.55
CA ALA A 362 20.74 -16.03 3.39
C ALA A 362 20.88 -16.83 2.09
N SER A 363 22.04 -17.43 1.85
CA SER A 363 22.32 -18.16 0.61
C SER A 363 21.57 -19.49 0.49
N LEU A 364 21.27 -20.15 1.63
CA LEU A 364 20.69 -21.49 1.65
C LEU A 364 19.16 -21.49 1.73
N ASN A 365 18.58 -20.56 2.50
CA ASN A 365 17.19 -20.65 2.94
C ASN A 365 16.21 -19.79 2.14
N ILE A 366 16.66 -18.72 1.48
CA ILE A 366 15.77 -17.79 0.80
C ILE A 366 15.74 -18.06 -0.71
N ARG A 367 14.55 -18.22 -1.28
CA ARG A 367 14.33 -18.40 -2.72
C ARG A 367 13.20 -17.52 -3.21
N GLY A 368 13.32 -17.04 -4.44
CA GLY A 368 12.27 -16.26 -5.12
C GLY A 368 12.21 -16.55 -6.59
N ILE A 369 11.01 -16.45 -7.16
CA ILE A 369 10.79 -16.46 -8.60
C ILE A 369 10.07 -15.17 -8.99
N GLU A 370 10.56 -14.49 -10.03
CA GLU A 370 9.95 -13.30 -10.60
C GLU A 370 10.03 -13.36 -12.13
N ARG A 371 8.89 -13.15 -12.78
CA ARG A 371 8.81 -13.22 -14.25
C ARG A 371 9.38 -11.95 -14.92
N ASP A 372 9.21 -10.80 -14.30
CA ASP A 372 9.72 -9.54 -14.82
C ASP A 372 11.23 -9.44 -14.63
N SER A 373 11.95 -9.20 -15.71
CA SER A 373 13.43 -9.17 -15.70
C SER A 373 14.00 -8.00 -14.88
N PHE A 374 13.31 -6.85 -14.87
CA PHE A 374 13.73 -5.70 -14.09
C PHE A 374 13.52 -5.94 -12.58
N LEU A 375 12.32 -6.41 -12.20
CA LEU A 375 12.04 -6.75 -10.80
C LEU A 375 12.96 -7.87 -10.29
N SER A 376 13.19 -8.89 -11.10
CA SER A 376 14.16 -9.95 -10.77
C SER A 376 15.55 -9.37 -10.49
N LYS A 377 16.04 -8.43 -11.33
CA LYS A 377 17.32 -7.73 -11.11
C LYS A 377 17.30 -6.90 -9.81
N VAL A 378 16.21 -6.20 -9.54
CA VAL A 378 16.01 -5.41 -8.31
C VAL A 378 16.14 -6.29 -7.07
N VAL A 379 15.39 -7.41 -7.02
CA VAL A 379 15.43 -8.33 -5.86
C VAL A 379 16.79 -8.97 -5.70
N LYS A 380 17.42 -9.41 -6.79
CA LYS A 380 18.78 -9.96 -6.80
C LYS A 380 19.78 -8.96 -6.21
N ALA A 381 19.74 -7.71 -6.67
CA ALA A 381 20.61 -6.65 -6.14
C ALA A 381 20.37 -6.41 -4.65
N TYR A 382 19.10 -6.38 -4.23
CA TYR A 382 18.75 -6.20 -2.83
C TYR A 382 19.28 -7.33 -1.95
N MET A 383 19.13 -8.59 -2.40
CA MET A 383 19.67 -9.76 -1.69
C MET A 383 21.19 -9.72 -1.56
N VAL A 384 21.89 -9.26 -2.61
CA VAL A 384 23.35 -9.05 -2.57
C VAL A 384 23.74 -7.97 -1.58
N ILE A 385 23.03 -6.85 -1.56
CA ILE A 385 23.25 -5.74 -0.61
C ILE A 385 23.02 -6.21 0.83
N MET A 386 22.03 -7.08 1.07
CA MET A 386 21.72 -7.62 2.39
C MET A 386 22.73 -8.67 2.89
N GLY A 387 23.64 -9.17 2.06
CA GLY A 387 24.84 -9.70 2.65
C GLY A 387 25.40 -11.05 2.24
N ASP A 388 24.94 -11.78 1.21
CA ASP A 388 25.57 -13.06 0.89
C ASP A 388 26.28 -13.14 -0.48
N GLY A 389 26.04 -12.15 -1.34
CA GLY A 389 26.56 -12.16 -2.71
C GLY A 389 25.88 -13.17 -3.66
N LYS A 390 24.96 -13.99 -3.15
CA LYS A 390 24.14 -14.93 -3.94
C LYS A 390 22.67 -14.56 -3.75
N SER A 391 21.91 -14.47 -4.84
CA SER A 391 20.57 -13.93 -4.75
C SER A 391 19.50 -14.96 -4.39
N GLY A 392 19.66 -16.23 -4.78
CA GLY A 392 18.60 -17.24 -4.66
C GLY A 392 17.31 -16.90 -5.44
N ILE A 393 17.39 -15.92 -6.34
CA ILE A 393 16.27 -15.38 -7.11
C ILE A 393 16.39 -15.82 -8.57
N PHE A 394 15.27 -16.24 -9.16
CA PHE A 394 15.20 -16.77 -10.52
C PHE A 394 14.23 -15.95 -11.36
N CYS A 395 14.62 -15.66 -12.61
CA CYS A 395 13.78 -14.93 -13.55
C CYS A 395 13.01 -15.93 -14.41
N GLU A 396 11.84 -16.37 -13.91
CA GLU A 396 11.01 -17.42 -14.51
C GLU A 396 9.52 -17.14 -14.34
N ASP A 397 8.70 -17.77 -15.17
CA ASP A 397 7.25 -17.85 -14.91
C ASP A 397 6.94 -19.03 -13.98
N SER A 398 6.54 -18.75 -12.76
CA SER A 398 6.20 -19.77 -11.76
C SER A 398 5.05 -20.68 -12.16
N LEU A 399 4.17 -20.25 -13.07
CA LEU A 399 3.04 -21.03 -13.54
C LEU A 399 3.41 -21.93 -14.72
N GLU A 400 4.62 -21.82 -15.30
CA GLU A 400 5.11 -22.82 -16.27
C GLU A 400 5.38 -24.17 -15.59
N PRO A 401 5.29 -25.27 -16.32
CA PRO A 401 5.79 -26.56 -15.86
C PRO A 401 7.28 -26.46 -15.49
N PRO A 402 7.73 -27.03 -14.35
CA PRO A 402 9.15 -26.95 -13.95
C PRO A 402 10.15 -27.45 -15.01
N ALA A 403 9.74 -28.35 -15.88
CA ALA A 403 10.56 -28.82 -16.99
C ALA A 403 10.92 -27.73 -18.03
N ASN A 404 10.15 -26.62 -18.04
CA ASN A 404 10.39 -25.48 -18.93
C ASN A 404 11.30 -24.41 -18.29
N TRP A 405 11.60 -24.54 -17.00
CA TRP A 405 12.51 -23.61 -16.31
C TRP A 405 13.96 -23.86 -16.73
N ASP A 406 14.83 -22.89 -16.55
CA ASP A 406 16.25 -23.12 -16.78
C ASP A 406 16.86 -24.18 -15.82
N THR A 407 17.99 -24.74 -16.17
CA THR A 407 18.64 -25.82 -15.41
C THR A 407 19.04 -25.38 -14.00
N LYS A 408 19.37 -24.09 -13.80
CA LYS A 408 19.75 -23.51 -12.51
C LYS A 408 18.52 -23.42 -11.60
N THR A 409 17.40 -23.00 -12.14
CA THR A 409 16.12 -22.96 -11.44
C THR A 409 15.65 -24.36 -11.05
N GLN A 410 15.68 -25.30 -12.00
CA GLN A 410 15.30 -26.70 -11.76
C GLN A 410 16.15 -27.37 -10.66
N SER A 411 17.45 -27.06 -10.60
CA SER A 411 18.35 -27.58 -9.55
C SER A 411 18.16 -26.97 -8.17
N SER A 412 17.51 -25.81 -8.09
CA SER A 412 17.41 -24.99 -6.87
C SER A 412 16.01 -24.97 -6.26
N ILE A 413 14.97 -25.21 -7.07
CA ILE A 413 13.57 -25.15 -6.67
C ILE A 413 12.89 -26.47 -6.94
N HIS A 414 12.50 -27.16 -5.86
CA HIS A 414 11.86 -28.46 -5.92
C HIS A 414 10.48 -28.42 -5.24
N PHE A 415 9.51 -29.10 -5.81
CA PHE A 415 8.21 -29.27 -5.21
C PHE A 415 8.33 -30.04 -3.87
N GLY A 416 7.51 -29.66 -2.90
CA GLY A 416 7.49 -30.30 -1.59
C GLY A 416 8.74 -30.05 -0.73
N SER A 417 9.51 -28.98 -1.00
CA SER A 417 10.80 -28.78 -0.31
C SER A 417 10.88 -27.54 0.58
N PHE A 418 9.88 -26.67 0.55
CA PHE A 418 9.89 -25.42 1.31
C PHE A 418 9.06 -25.52 2.59
N ASP A 419 9.58 -24.94 3.67
CA ASP A 419 8.93 -24.87 4.98
C ASP A 419 7.92 -23.74 5.04
N ILE A 420 8.29 -22.57 4.48
CA ILE A 420 7.53 -21.33 4.51
C ILE A 420 7.35 -20.79 3.09
N LEU A 421 6.11 -20.42 2.78
CA LEU A 421 5.78 -19.68 1.56
C LEU A 421 5.10 -18.36 1.93
N LEU A 422 5.61 -17.28 1.37
CA LEU A 422 5.10 -15.93 1.58
C LEU A 422 4.85 -15.30 0.21
N ALA A 423 3.62 -14.88 -0.11
CA ALA A 423 3.37 -14.35 -1.44
C ALA A 423 2.18 -13.37 -1.49
N ASN A 424 2.29 -12.43 -2.41
CA ASN A 424 1.19 -11.63 -2.92
C ASN A 424 1.13 -11.82 -4.45
N PRO A 425 0.41 -12.84 -4.95
CA PRO A 425 0.35 -13.13 -6.37
C PRO A 425 -0.33 -11.99 -7.14
N PRO A 426 -0.04 -11.81 -8.44
CA PRO A 426 -0.70 -10.78 -9.25
C PRO A 426 -2.21 -11.04 -9.32
N PHE A 427 -3.01 -9.96 -9.13
CA PHE A 427 -4.47 -10.02 -9.23
C PHE A 427 -4.95 -9.51 -10.59
N GLY A 428 -5.96 -10.13 -11.14
CA GLY A 428 -6.72 -9.56 -12.25
C GLY A 428 -7.30 -10.58 -13.21
N ALA A 429 -8.57 -10.39 -13.54
CA ALA A 429 -9.24 -11.12 -14.61
C ALA A 429 -8.82 -10.66 -16.01
N ASN A 430 -8.16 -9.50 -16.11
CA ASN A 430 -7.77 -8.89 -17.38
C ASN A 430 -6.46 -9.44 -17.97
N ILE A 431 -5.73 -10.26 -17.21
CA ILE A 431 -4.49 -10.92 -17.65
C ILE A 431 -4.63 -12.42 -17.36
N PRO A 432 -5.58 -13.12 -18.02
CA PRO A 432 -5.80 -14.53 -17.74
C PRO A 432 -4.63 -15.37 -18.25
N VAL A 433 -4.34 -16.44 -17.53
CA VAL A 433 -3.47 -17.51 -18.01
C VAL A 433 -4.25 -18.37 -18.98
N VAL A 434 -3.67 -18.65 -20.13
CA VAL A 434 -4.28 -19.42 -21.22
C VAL A 434 -3.39 -20.60 -21.60
N GLY A 435 -3.98 -21.60 -22.26
CA GLY A 435 -3.27 -22.79 -22.76
C GLY A 435 -3.55 -24.05 -21.93
N GLU A 436 -4.07 -25.08 -22.62
CA GLU A 436 -4.50 -26.34 -21.98
C GLU A 436 -3.35 -27.04 -21.27
N SER A 437 -2.16 -27.11 -21.87
CA SER A 437 -0.97 -27.73 -21.27
C SER A 437 -0.54 -27.06 -19.97
N LYS A 438 -0.71 -25.72 -19.90
CA LYS A 438 -0.37 -24.94 -18.71
C LYS A 438 -1.44 -25.09 -17.61
N LEU A 439 -2.72 -25.02 -18.00
CA LEU A 439 -3.83 -25.10 -17.05
C LEU A 439 -4.05 -26.51 -16.49
N SER A 440 -3.79 -27.57 -17.28
CA SER A 440 -4.05 -28.95 -16.89
C SER A 440 -3.23 -29.43 -15.69
N GLN A 441 -2.08 -28.81 -15.42
CA GLN A 441 -1.24 -29.15 -14.27
C GLN A 441 -1.86 -28.71 -12.93
N PHE A 442 -2.86 -27.82 -12.94
CA PHE A 442 -3.49 -27.24 -11.76
C PHE A 442 -4.90 -27.79 -11.55
N PRO A 443 -5.25 -28.35 -10.38
CA PRO A 443 -6.62 -28.69 -10.04
C PRO A 443 -7.60 -27.54 -10.28
N LEU A 444 -7.26 -26.30 -9.88
CA LEU A 444 -8.06 -25.11 -10.05
C LEU A 444 -8.10 -24.59 -11.49
N GLY A 445 -7.23 -25.07 -12.37
CA GLY A 445 -7.26 -24.85 -13.83
C GLY A 445 -8.37 -25.62 -14.55
N HIS A 446 -9.20 -26.36 -13.82
CA HIS A 446 -10.32 -27.13 -14.33
C HIS A 446 -11.67 -26.47 -13.98
N LYS A 447 -12.70 -26.77 -14.77
CA LYS A 447 -14.07 -26.41 -14.44
C LYS A 447 -14.56 -27.27 -13.26
N TRP A 448 -15.26 -26.63 -12.33
CA TRP A 448 -15.87 -27.32 -11.21
C TRP A 448 -17.39 -27.18 -11.31
N THR A 449 -18.11 -28.25 -10.97
CA THR A 449 -19.58 -28.27 -10.96
C THR A 449 -20.06 -28.81 -9.63
N LYS A 450 -21.12 -28.21 -9.08
CA LYS A 450 -21.70 -28.64 -7.81
C LYS A 450 -22.54 -29.90 -8.01
N GLY A 451 -22.19 -30.99 -7.34
CA GLY A 451 -22.93 -32.26 -7.35
C GLY A 451 -24.25 -32.17 -6.58
N LYS A 452 -25.07 -33.21 -6.70
CA LYS A 452 -26.35 -33.31 -5.97
C LYS A 452 -26.20 -33.40 -4.45
N ASP A 453 -25.03 -33.83 -3.98
CA ASP A 453 -24.62 -33.87 -2.58
C ASP A 453 -24.11 -32.54 -2.04
N GLY A 454 -24.10 -31.49 -2.86
CA GLY A 454 -23.61 -30.16 -2.52
C GLY A 454 -22.10 -30.00 -2.63
N ARG A 455 -21.32 -31.04 -2.95
CA ARG A 455 -19.87 -30.95 -3.15
C ARG A 455 -19.51 -30.54 -4.57
N TRP A 456 -18.42 -29.83 -4.71
CA TRP A 456 -17.86 -29.44 -6.00
C TRP A 456 -16.99 -30.58 -6.56
N VAL A 457 -17.16 -30.89 -7.84
CA VAL A 457 -16.46 -31.94 -8.55
C VAL A 457 -15.69 -31.35 -9.71
N LYS A 458 -14.38 -31.73 -9.80
CA LYS A 458 -13.48 -31.31 -10.87
C LYS A 458 -13.88 -31.96 -12.21
N GLY A 459 -13.97 -31.13 -13.27
CA GLY A 459 -14.32 -31.54 -14.64
C GLY A 459 -13.20 -31.27 -15.63
N LYS A 460 -13.56 -30.80 -16.86
CA LYS A 460 -12.62 -30.52 -17.95
C LYS A 460 -11.73 -29.32 -17.65
N VAL A 461 -10.57 -29.27 -18.29
CA VAL A 461 -9.65 -28.10 -18.27
C VAL A 461 -10.35 -26.85 -18.78
N LYS A 462 -10.10 -25.72 -18.13
CA LYS A 462 -10.60 -24.40 -18.57
C LYS A 462 -9.81 -23.93 -19.80
N THR A 463 -10.37 -22.98 -20.53
CA THR A 463 -9.66 -22.29 -21.62
C THR A 463 -8.75 -21.16 -21.11
N SER A 464 -9.13 -20.57 -19.96
CA SER A 464 -8.39 -19.53 -19.28
C SER A 464 -8.74 -19.49 -17.80
N GLU A 465 -7.82 -18.99 -16.97
CA GLU A 465 -8.04 -18.78 -15.53
C GLU A 465 -7.24 -17.58 -15.05
N ALA A 466 -7.73 -16.92 -14.00
CA ALA A 466 -7.04 -15.83 -13.34
C ALA A 466 -5.76 -16.33 -12.61
N PRO A 467 -4.63 -15.62 -12.73
CA PRO A 467 -3.35 -16.10 -12.20
C PRO A 467 -3.39 -16.36 -10.69
N GLN A 468 -4.03 -15.51 -9.88
CA GLN A 468 -4.12 -15.68 -8.43
C GLN A 468 -4.77 -16.99 -8.01
N ILE A 469 -5.63 -17.57 -8.83
CA ILE A 469 -6.29 -18.85 -8.56
C ILE A 469 -5.31 -20.01 -8.79
N LEU A 470 -4.57 -19.97 -9.90
CA LEU A 470 -3.58 -21.00 -10.23
C LEU A 470 -2.39 -20.97 -9.27
N PHE A 471 -2.02 -19.79 -8.78
CA PHE A 471 -0.97 -19.64 -7.78
C PHE A 471 -1.28 -20.37 -6.48
N ILE A 472 -2.56 -20.51 -6.08
CA ILE A 472 -2.93 -21.30 -4.89
C ILE A 472 -2.44 -22.76 -5.01
N ASP A 473 -2.65 -23.37 -6.18
CA ASP A 473 -2.17 -24.72 -6.43
C ASP A 473 -0.63 -24.80 -6.47
N ARG A 474 0.02 -23.86 -7.19
CA ARG A 474 1.48 -23.81 -7.26
C ARG A 474 2.12 -23.62 -5.89
N PHE A 475 1.50 -22.84 -5.01
CA PHE A 475 1.97 -22.61 -3.65
C PHE A 475 1.93 -23.91 -2.83
N LEU A 476 0.84 -24.66 -2.95
CA LEU A 476 0.73 -25.96 -2.31
C LEU A 476 1.72 -26.98 -2.88
N ASP A 477 2.02 -26.94 -4.19
CA ASP A 477 3.03 -27.83 -4.80
C ASP A 477 4.43 -27.59 -4.22
N LEU A 478 4.82 -26.33 -4.02
CA LEU A 478 6.15 -25.94 -3.52
C LEU A 478 6.36 -26.30 -2.04
N LEU A 479 5.32 -26.19 -1.21
CA LEU A 479 5.40 -26.50 0.21
C LEU A 479 5.57 -28.00 0.47
N ARG A 480 6.41 -28.33 1.46
CA ARG A 480 6.42 -29.69 2.03
C ARG A 480 5.15 -29.97 2.84
N ASP A 481 4.90 -31.23 3.15
CA ASP A 481 3.86 -31.57 4.13
C ASP A 481 4.22 -30.96 5.50
N GLY A 482 3.25 -30.34 6.16
CA GLY A 482 3.45 -29.53 7.38
C GLY A 482 4.02 -28.14 7.16
N GLY A 483 4.42 -27.78 5.94
CA GLY A 483 4.86 -26.42 5.60
C GLY A 483 3.74 -25.39 5.73
N LYS A 484 4.10 -24.13 6.04
CA LYS A 484 3.15 -23.04 6.29
C LYS A 484 3.24 -22.00 5.18
N MET A 485 2.14 -21.32 4.92
CA MET A 485 2.12 -20.19 4.00
C MET A 485 1.31 -19.03 4.53
N ALA A 486 1.68 -17.81 4.11
CA ALA A 486 0.89 -16.60 4.23
C ALA A 486 0.75 -15.98 2.84
N ILE A 487 -0.49 -15.88 2.37
CA ILE A 487 -0.81 -15.41 1.03
C ILE A 487 -1.84 -14.28 1.08
N VAL A 488 -1.64 -13.27 0.24
CA VAL A 488 -2.60 -12.18 0.05
C VAL A 488 -3.55 -12.58 -1.08
N LEU A 489 -4.86 -12.58 -0.80
CA LEU A 489 -5.88 -12.92 -1.79
C LEU A 489 -6.98 -11.86 -1.83
N PRO A 490 -7.57 -11.61 -3.01
CA PRO A 490 -8.76 -10.76 -3.14
C PRO A 490 -9.97 -11.33 -2.41
N ASP A 491 -10.80 -10.43 -1.88
CA ASP A 491 -12.04 -10.75 -1.14
C ASP A 491 -12.94 -11.74 -1.91
N GLY A 492 -13.10 -11.54 -3.23
CA GLY A 492 -13.95 -12.39 -4.06
C GLY A 492 -13.54 -13.87 -4.06
N VAL A 493 -12.24 -14.19 -4.00
CA VAL A 493 -11.75 -15.58 -3.98
C VAL A 493 -12.22 -16.32 -2.72
N LEU A 494 -12.34 -15.60 -1.59
CA LEU A 494 -12.65 -16.18 -0.28
C LEU A 494 -14.14 -16.13 0.09
N SER A 495 -14.93 -15.36 -0.66
CA SER A 495 -16.29 -15.00 -0.24
C SER A 495 -17.36 -15.17 -1.30
N ASN A 496 -17.00 -15.23 -2.58
CA ASN A 496 -17.97 -15.36 -3.67
C ASN A 496 -18.54 -16.79 -3.70
N PRO A 497 -19.87 -16.96 -3.65
CA PRO A 497 -20.51 -18.29 -3.69
C PRO A 497 -20.19 -19.09 -4.96
N THR A 498 -19.88 -18.44 -6.08
CA THR A 498 -19.50 -19.13 -7.33
C THR A 498 -18.08 -19.71 -7.26
N ASP A 499 -17.23 -19.23 -6.34
CA ASP A 499 -15.85 -19.61 -6.17
C ASP A 499 -15.63 -20.52 -4.95
N GLU A 500 -16.70 -20.98 -4.31
CA GLU A 500 -16.68 -21.90 -3.14
C GLU A 500 -15.83 -23.16 -3.41
N TYR A 501 -15.73 -23.62 -4.67
CA TYR A 501 -14.90 -24.75 -5.08
C TYR A 501 -13.42 -24.52 -4.82
N ILE A 502 -12.93 -23.26 -4.87
CA ILE A 502 -11.54 -22.91 -4.58
C ILE A 502 -11.25 -23.20 -3.12
N ILE A 503 -12.14 -22.75 -2.23
CA ILE A 503 -12.00 -22.98 -0.79
C ILE A 503 -12.13 -24.47 -0.46
N GLN A 504 -13.08 -25.19 -1.09
CA GLN A 504 -13.16 -26.65 -0.92
C GLN A 504 -11.85 -27.33 -1.33
N SER A 505 -11.32 -27.03 -2.51
CA SER A 505 -10.07 -27.60 -3.01
C SER A 505 -8.87 -27.28 -2.10
N LEU A 506 -8.85 -26.09 -1.51
CA LEU A 506 -7.82 -25.64 -0.58
C LEU A 506 -7.90 -26.44 0.74
N LEU A 507 -9.11 -26.51 1.34
CA LEU A 507 -9.33 -27.18 2.64
C LEU A 507 -9.23 -28.72 2.59
N GLU A 508 -9.21 -29.31 1.41
CA GLU A 508 -8.87 -30.72 1.19
C GLU A 508 -7.36 -30.99 1.28
N ARG A 509 -6.51 -29.94 1.25
CA ARG A 509 -5.05 -30.02 1.17
C ARG A 509 -4.32 -29.20 2.22
N ALA A 510 -5.04 -28.40 3.01
CA ALA A 510 -4.45 -27.53 4.03
C ALA A 510 -5.41 -27.27 5.20
N GLU A 511 -4.85 -27.00 6.37
CA GLU A 511 -5.54 -26.45 7.54
C GLU A 511 -5.34 -24.96 7.63
N ILE A 512 -6.37 -24.21 8.04
CA ILE A 512 -6.27 -22.76 8.26
C ILE A 512 -5.52 -22.54 9.58
N ILE A 513 -4.46 -21.72 9.53
CA ILE A 513 -3.80 -21.16 10.72
C ILE A 513 -4.58 -19.95 11.17
N GLY A 514 -4.90 -19.06 10.22
CA GLY A 514 -5.67 -17.86 10.49
C GLY A 514 -5.98 -17.06 9.22
N LEU A 515 -6.82 -16.04 9.43
CA LEU A 515 -7.27 -15.15 8.38
C LEU A 515 -7.38 -13.71 8.90
N ILE A 516 -6.75 -12.78 8.20
CA ILE A 516 -6.81 -11.35 8.52
C ILE A 516 -7.53 -10.62 7.39
N ASP A 517 -8.63 -9.99 7.71
CA ASP A 517 -9.35 -9.07 6.82
C ASP A 517 -8.62 -7.72 6.82
N LEU A 518 -8.00 -7.36 5.70
CA LEU A 518 -7.22 -6.14 5.55
C LEU A 518 -8.13 -4.95 5.21
N PRO A 519 -7.86 -3.74 5.74
CA PRO A 519 -8.61 -2.53 5.38
C PRO A 519 -8.65 -2.28 3.87
N MET A 520 -9.71 -1.65 3.40
CA MET A 520 -9.87 -1.27 1.98
C MET A 520 -8.75 -0.36 1.48
N SER A 521 -8.16 0.43 2.37
CA SER A 521 -7.06 1.36 2.07
C SER A 521 -5.70 0.69 1.94
N THR A 522 -5.55 -0.58 2.37
CA THR A 522 -4.24 -1.26 2.48
C THR A 522 -3.39 -1.18 1.22
N PHE A 523 -3.99 -1.32 0.04
CA PHE A 523 -3.27 -1.25 -1.25
C PHE A 523 -3.48 0.06 -2.01
N LEU A 524 -4.18 1.04 -1.42
CA LEU A 524 -4.27 2.37 -2.01
C LEU A 524 -2.94 3.13 -1.86
N PRO A 525 -2.58 4.02 -2.78
CA PRO A 525 -3.35 4.44 -3.96
C PRO A 525 -3.21 3.53 -5.18
N TYR A 526 -2.54 2.39 -5.10
CA TYR A 526 -2.19 1.56 -6.25
C TYR A 526 -3.37 0.74 -6.80
N THR A 527 -4.14 0.10 -5.92
CA THR A 527 -5.35 -0.63 -6.30
C THR A 527 -6.44 -0.52 -5.23
N PRO A 528 -7.70 -0.37 -5.62
CA PRO A 528 -8.84 -0.40 -4.71
C PRO A 528 -9.31 -1.83 -4.37
N THR A 529 -8.52 -2.85 -4.67
CA THR A 529 -8.91 -4.25 -4.42
C THR A 529 -8.93 -4.56 -2.93
N LYS A 530 -10.06 -4.99 -2.42
CA LYS A 530 -10.20 -5.51 -1.06
C LYS A 530 -9.51 -6.86 -0.96
N THR A 531 -8.68 -7.05 0.05
CA THR A 531 -7.83 -8.23 0.22
C THR A 531 -7.86 -8.79 1.64
N HIS A 532 -7.39 -10.02 1.76
CA HIS A 532 -7.18 -10.72 3.01
C HIS A 532 -5.79 -11.34 3.02
N LEU A 533 -5.21 -11.47 4.21
CA LEU A 533 -4.02 -12.28 4.45
C LEU A 533 -4.47 -13.63 5.01
N LEU A 534 -4.36 -14.68 4.19
CA LEU A 534 -4.71 -16.05 4.54
C LEU A 534 -3.45 -16.83 4.94
N LEU A 535 -3.47 -17.42 6.14
CA LEU A 535 -2.38 -18.24 6.68
C LEU A 535 -2.84 -19.68 6.76
N LEU A 536 -2.05 -20.59 6.18
CA LEU A 536 -2.39 -22.01 6.03
C LEU A 536 -1.21 -22.90 6.39
N LYS A 537 -1.52 -24.14 6.76
CA LYS A 537 -0.56 -25.24 6.92
C LYS A 537 -0.92 -26.35 5.96
N LYS A 538 -0.04 -26.67 5.01
CA LYS A 538 -0.23 -27.81 4.10
C LYS A 538 -0.26 -29.11 4.86
N THR A 539 -1.20 -29.98 4.54
CA THR A 539 -1.26 -31.34 5.07
C THR A 539 -2.01 -32.27 4.14
N ALA A 540 -1.51 -33.50 4.01
CA ALA A 540 -2.17 -34.55 3.22
C ALA A 540 -3.48 -35.04 3.86
N ASN A 541 -3.64 -34.86 5.18
CA ASN A 541 -4.80 -35.31 5.94
C ASN A 541 -5.34 -34.20 6.84
N PRO A 542 -6.09 -33.21 6.27
CA PRO A 542 -6.64 -32.12 7.05
C PRO A 542 -7.63 -32.62 8.13
N ARG A 543 -7.42 -32.16 9.35
CA ARG A 543 -8.34 -32.43 10.46
C ARG A 543 -9.62 -31.58 10.28
N LYS A 544 -10.68 -31.99 10.94
CA LYS A 544 -11.94 -31.22 11.04
C LYS A 544 -12.21 -30.73 12.45
N ASP A 545 -11.36 -31.13 13.39
CA ASP A 545 -11.45 -30.71 14.78
C ASP A 545 -10.19 -29.92 15.15
N TYR A 546 -10.19 -28.63 14.78
CA TYR A 546 -9.15 -27.69 15.15
C TYR A 546 -9.71 -26.28 15.25
N THR A 547 -8.95 -25.42 15.89
CA THR A 547 -9.25 -24.01 16.07
C THR A 547 -8.21 -23.17 15.32
N PHE A 548 -8.66 -22.11 14.68
CA PHE A 548 -7.82 -21.13 13.99
C PHE A 548 -8.23 -19.71 14.40
N PHE A 549 -7.41 -18.71 14.09
CA PHE A 549 -7.76 -17.34 14.41
C PHE A 549 -8.37 -16.60 13.24
N MET A 550 -9.19 -15.61 13.56
CA MET A 550 -9.68 -14.59 12.64
C MET A 550 -9.38 -13.20 13.19
N SER A 551 -9.13 -12.24 12.31
CA SER A 551 -8.87 -10.85 12.63
C SER A 551 -9.50 -9.93 11.58
N TYR A 552 -9.98 -8.78 12.03
CA TYR A 552 -10.57 -7.75 11.18
C TYR A 552 -9.92 -6.40 11.50
N ALA A 553 -8.96 -5.96 10.66
CA ALA A 553 -8.32 -4.66 10.84
C ALA A 553 -9.14 -3.54 10.19
N LYS A 554 -9.22 -2.39 10.86
CA LYS A 554 -9.93 -1.18 10.38
C LYS A 554 -8.99 -0.14 9.81
N THR A 555 -7.73 -0.11 10.27
CA THR A 555 -6.70 0.86 9.88
C THR A 555 -5.41 0.16 9.45
N CYS A 556 -4.61 0.81 8.62
CA CYS A 556 -3.43 0.21 7.99
C CYS A 556 -2.19 1.13 7.96
N GLY A 557 -2.12 2.14 8.85
CA GLY A 557 -0.96 3.02 8.97
C GLY A 557 -0.83 4.08 7.87
N HIS A 558 -1.78 4.16 6.93
CA HIS A 558 -1.82 5.22 5.93
C HIS A 558 -3.24 5.55 5.45
N ASP A 559 -3.41 6.75 4.90
CA ASP A 559 -4.67 7.22 4.32
C ASP A 559 -4.87 6.73 2.87
N LYS A 560 -6.02 7.08 2.27
CA LYS A 560 -6.36 6.73 0.87
C LYS A 560 -5.38 7.28 -0.18
N ARG A 561 -4.54 8.25 0.17
CA ARG A 561 -3.52 8.86 -0.69
C ARG A 561 -2.13 8.27 -0.44
N GLY A 562 -1.99 7.29 0.46
CA GLY A 562 -0.74 6.67 0.84
C GLY A 562 0.11 7.53 1.80
N ARG A 563 -0.47 8.52 2.50
CA ARG A 563 0.24 9.32 3.50
C ARG A 563 0.16 8.61 4.85
N GLU A 564 1.29 8.51 5.54
CA GLU A 564 1.39 7.88 6.85
C GLU A 564 0.44 8.52 7.87
N VAL A 565 -0.23 7.68 8.67
CA VAL A 565 -1.05 8.04 9.82
C VAL A 565 -0.67 7.15 11.00
N ASN A 566 -0.89 7.64 12.22
CA ASN A 566 -0.47 6.93 13.44
C ASN A 566 -1.27 5.64 13.74
N GLU A 567 -2.44 5.48 13.14
CA GLU A 567 -3.35 4.37 13.41
C GLU A 567 -3.06 3.19 12.48
N ASP A 568 -2.47 2.13 13.02
CA ASP A 568 -2.13 0.90 12.29
C ASP A 568 -2.52 -0.35 13.10
N GLU A 569 -3.74 -0.82 12.91
CA GLU A 569 -4.22 -2.04 13.55
C GLU A 569 -3.55 -3.31 13.02
N ILE A 570 -3.09 -3.33 11.76
CA ILE A 570 -2.40 -4.49 11.19
C ILE A 570 -1.13 -4.79 11.99
N ALA A 571 -0.38 -3.77 12.35
CA ALA A 571 0.85 -3.91 13.11
C ALA A 571 0.62 -4.47 14.53
N LEU A 572 -0.57 -4.28 15.10
CA LEU A 572 -0.94 -4.74 16.45
C LEU A 572 -1.37 -6.22 16.50
N ILE A 573 -1.83 -6.78 15.36
CA ILE A 573 -2.41 -8.13 15.32
C ILE A 573 -1.46 -9.22 15.87
N PRO A 574 -0.16 -9.29 15.50
CA PRO A 574 0.71 -10.36 15.99
C PRO A 574 0.86 -10.39 17.51
N GLU A 575 0.95 -9.23 18.14
CA GLU A 575 1.02 -9.11 19.60
C GLU A 575 -0.32 -9.45 20.26
N TYR A 576 -1.40 -8.98 19.66
CA TYR A 576 -2.76 -9.29 20.13
C TYR A 576 -3.05 -10.79 20.10
N LEU A 577 -2.65 -11.50 19.05
CA LEU A 577 -2.82 -12.95 18.94
C LEU A 577 -2.02 -13.70 20.02
N ARG A 578 -0.79 -13.27 20.32
CA ARG A 578 -0.01 -13.82 21.44
C ARG A 578 -0.71 -13.60 22.80
N SER A 579 -1.28 -12.42 23.01
CA SER A 579 -2.09 -12.14 24.19
C SER A 579 -3.32 -13.05 24.27
N LEU A 580 -4.00 -13.27 23.14
CA LEU A 580 -5.18 -14.14 23.05
C LEU A 580 -4.84 -15.60 23.39
N ASP A 581 -3.66 -16.10 22.99
CA ASP A 581 -3.17 -17.42 23.35
C ASP A 581 -2.88 -17.56 24.86
N ASN A 582 -2.56 -16.46 25.52
CA ASN A 582 -2.32 -16.37 26.96
C ASN A 582 -3.58 -16.00 27.77
N GLY A 583 -4.78 -16.15 27.20
CA GLY A 583 -6.05 -15.92 27.90
C GLY A 583 -6.60 -14.49 27.79
N GLY A 584 -6.11 -13.67 26.87
CA GLY A 584 -6.67 -12.35 26.57
C GLY A 584 -8.09 -12.43 26.01
N ASN A 585 -8.83 -11.32 26.07
CA ASN A 585 -10.21 -11.25 25.61
C ASN A 585 -10.28 -11.20 24.07
N PRO A 586 -11.23 -11.90 23.44
CA PRO A 586 -11.43 -11.80 22.00
C PRO A 586 -11.99 -10.42 21.60
N SER A 587 -11.57 -9.92 20.45
CA SER A 587 -12.08 -8.70 19.82
C SER A 587 -11.99 -8.81 18.29
N HIS A 588 -12.34 -7.74 17.59
CA HIS A 588 -12.14 -7.68 16.12
C HIS A 588 -10.67 -7.82 15.69
N LEU A 589 -9.70 -7.46 16.54
CA LEU A 589 -8.26 -7.63 16.27
C LEU A 589 -7.80 -9.09 16.35
N GLY A 590 -8.56 -9.95 17.02
CA GLY A 590 -8.30 -11.38 17.06
C GLY A 590 -9.34 -12.14 17.88
N PHE A 591 -9.81 -13.23 17.33
CA PHE A 591 -10.66 -14.21 17.99
C PHE A 591 -10.43 -15.60 17.43
N LYS A 592 -10.66 -16.63 18.25
CA LYS A 592 -10.53 -18.02 17.86
C LYS A 592 -11.87 -18.56 17.39
N MET A 593 -11.82 -19.39 16.36
CA MET A 593 -12.97 -20.03 15.77
C MET A 593 -12.69 -21.50 15.51
N LYS A 594 -13.65 -22.39 15.77
CA LYS A 594 -13.55 -23.81 15.42
C LYS A 594 -13.84 -24.00 13.93
N TYR A 595 -13.15 -24.90 13.29
CA TYR A 595 -13.40 -25.25 11.89
C TYR A 595 -14.87 -25.67 11.65
N SER A 596 -15.49 -26.38 12.60
CA SER A 596 -16.90 -26.79 12.55
C SER A 596 -17.91 -25.63 12.57
N GLU A 597 -17.49 -24.42 12.93
CA GLU A 597 -18.32 -23.21 12.97
C GLU A 597 -18.32 -22.46 11.64
N LEU A 598 -17.51 -22.91 10.65
CA LEU A 598 -17.52 -22.32 9.31
C LEU A 598 -18.86 -22.61 8.61
N ILE A 599 -19.52 -21.55 8.19
CA ILE A 599 -20.80 -21.61 7.46
C ILE A 599 -20.50 -21.56 5.97
N ASN A 600 -20.85 -22.62 5.23
CA ASN A 600 -20.72 -22.68 3.76
C ASN A 600 -19.34 -22.27 3.25
N ASN A 601 -18.26 -22.67 3.95
CA ASN A 601 -16.87 -22.29 3.63
C ASN A 601 -16.62 -20.78 3.47
N ILE A 602 -17.44 -19.92 4.11
CA ILE A 602 -17.26 -18.46 4.08
C ILE A 602 -16.00 -18.09 4.89
N LEU A 603 -14.98 -17.58 4.23
CA LEU A 603 -13.75 -17.11 4.85
C LEU A 603 -13.73 -15.56 4.89
N LEU A 604 -14.57 -14.98 5.73
CA LEU A 604 -14.68 -13.55 5.99
C LEU A 604 -14.68 -13.28 7.49
N PRO A 605 -13.59 -12.77 8.09
CA PRO A 605 -13.54 -12.48 9.53
C PRO A 605 -14.65 -11.58 10.03
N LYS A 606 -15.00 -10.53 9.30
CA LYS A 606 -16.08 -9.61 9.68
C LYS A 606 -17.46 -10.28 9.80
N TYR A 607 -17.68 -11.38 9.04
CA TYR A 607 -18.93 -12.16 9.11
C TYR A 607 -19.13 -12.82 10.48
N TYR A 608 -18.03 -13.22 11.14
CA TYR A 608 -17.99 -13.91 12.43
C TYR A 608 -17.63 -13.00 13.61
N ASN A 609 -17.61 -11.67 13.38
CA ASN A 609 -17.14 -10.68 14.38
C ASN A 609 -17.82 -10.90 15.77
N PRO A 610 -17.04 -11.19 16.83
CA PRO A 610 -17.59 -11.44 18.16
C PRO A 610 -18.27 -10.21 18.76
N ASP A 611 -17.81 -8.98 18.47
CA ASP A 611 -18.41 -7.75 18.97
C ASP A 611 -19.87 -7.63 18.51
N LEU A 612 -20.13 -8.00 17.26
CA LEU A 612 -21.47 -7.97 16.68
C LEU A 612 -22.40 -9.02 17.35
N ASN A 613 -21.90 -10.20 17.59
CA ASN A 613 -22.64 -11.26 18.29
C ASN A 613 -22.94 -10.84 19.75
N TYR A 614 -21.99 -10.19 20.41
CA TYR A 614 -22.17 -9.65 21.76
C TYR A 614 -23.22 -8.52 21.79
N GLU A 615 -23.18 -7.58 20.84
CA GLU A 615 -24.20 -6.53 20.73
C GLU A 615 -25.61 -7.14 20.52
N LEU A 616 -25.74 -8.17 19.66
CA LEU A 616 -26.99 -8.86 19.44
C LEU A 616 -27.49 -9.62 20.69
N SER A 617 -26.59 -10.23 21.48
CA SER A 617 -26.97 -10.95 22.70
C SER A 617 -27.62 -10.03 23.73
N LYS A 618 -27.22 -8.76 23.80
CA LYS A 618 -27.86 -7.76 24.69
C LYS A 618 -29.35 -7.53 24.38
N PHE A 619 -29.74 -7.57 23.10
CA PHE A 619 -31.16 -7.48 22.71
C PHE A 619 -31.94 -8.70 23.21
N ILE A 620 -31.37 -9.90 23.07
CA ILE A 620 -31.98 -11.15 23.53
C ILE A 620 -32.09 -11.17 25.08
N GLU A 621 -31.01 -10.84 25.78
CA GLU A 621 -30.91 -10.85 27.24
C GLU A 621 -31.84 -9.82 27.89
N SER A 622 -32.06 -8.69 27.23
CA SER A 622 -32.96 -7.62 27.70
C SER A 622 -34.39 -8.11 27.89
N LYS A 623 -34.79 -9.19 27.20
CA LYS A 623 -36.18 -9.70 27.16
C LYS A 623 -37.22 -8.67 26.68
N LYS A 624 -36.76 -7.54 26.14
CA LYS A 624 -37.62 -6.48 25.58
C LYS A 624 -37.85 -6.63 24.07
N TYR A 625 -37.03 -7.46 23.42
CA TYR A 625 -37.04 -7.66 21.97
C TYR A 625 -37.13 -9.14 21.63
N THR A 626 -37.90 -9.46 20.59
CA THR A 626 -37.78 -10.73 19.86
C THR A 626 -36.83 -10.52 18.69
N VAL A 627 -35.72 -11.26 18.65
CA VAL A 627 -34.74 -11.17 17.59
C VAL A 627 -35.02 -12.28 16.57
N LYS A 628 -35.37 -11.90 15.34
CA LYS A 628 -35.66 -12.82 14.22
C LYS A 628 -34.83 -12.48 13.01
N SER A 629 -34.35 -13.50 12.30
CA SER A 629 -33.77 -13.32 10.98
C SER A 629 -34.82 -12.96 9.92
N ILE A 630 -34.42 -12.30 8.86
CA ILE A 630 -35.32 -12.05 7.70
C ILE A 630 -35.85 -13.38 7.15
N GLN A 631 -35.02 -14.46 7.16
CA GLN A 631 -35.45 -15.81 6.75
C GLN A 631 -36.58 -16.36 7.64
N GLU A 632 -36.49 -16.17 8.96
CA GLU A 632 -37.55 -16.59 9.89
C GLU A 632 -38.86 -15.84 9.62
N LEU A 633 -38.77 -14.53 9.35
CA LEU A 633 -39.96 -13.72 8.97
C LEU A 633 -40.60 -14.20 7.65
N VAL A 634 -39.78 -14.66 6.68
CA VAL A 634 -40.26 -15.30 5.43
C VAL A 634 -40.92 -16.65 5.73
N ASN A 635 -40.28 -17.51 6.54
CA ASN A 635 -40.83 -18.83 6.91
C ASN A 635 -42.15 -18.75 7.65
N GLU A 636 -42.32 -17.71 8.50
CA GLU A 636 -43.57 -17.42 9.22
C GLU A 636 -44.64 -16.78 8.30
N LYS A 637 -44.34 -16.56 7.03
CA LYS A 637 -45.22 -15.91 6.06
C LYS A 637 -45.65 -14.50 6.49
N LEU A 638 -44.80 -13.80 7.21
CA LEU A 638 -45.01 -12.39 7.55
C LEU A 638 -44.58 -11.46 6.42
N ILE A 639 -43.51 -11.84 5.69
CA ILE A 639 -42.97 -11.09 4.57
C ILE A 639 -42.64 -12.01 3.39
N ALA A 640 -42.58 -11.44 2.19
CA ALA A 640 -41.93 -12.04 1.03
C ALA A 640 -40.74 -11.17 0.59
N VAL A 641 -39.66 -11.79 0.11
CA VAL A 641 -38.49 -11.12 -0.39
C VAL A 641 -38.27 -11.53 -1.85
N THR A 642 -38.25 -10.56 -2.75
CA THR A 642 -38.01 -10.75 -4.19
C THR A 642 -36.83 -9.90 -4.64
N ARG A 643 -36.47 -9.99 -5.91
CA ARG A 643 -35.39 -9.21 -6.53
C ARG A 643 -35.95 -8.36 -7.65
N GLY A 644 -35.38 -7.15 -7.85
CA GLY A 644 -35.65 -6.35 -9.05
C GLY A 644 -35.04 -6.98 -10.30
N ASN A 645 -35.18 -6.32 -11.42
CA ASN A 645 -34.77 -6.80 -12.74
C ASN A 645 -33.69 -5.85 -13.33
N GLU A 646 -32.84 -6.41 -14.17
CA GLU A 646 -31.96 -5.62 -15.02
C GLU A 646 -32.66 -5.36 -16.36
N ILE A 647 -32.50 -4.14 -16.86
CA ILE A 647 -32.90 -3.72 -18.19
C ILE A 647 -31.67 -3.17 -18.90
N GLY A 648 -31.59 -3.36 -20.22
CA GLY A 648 -30.46 -2.84 -21.00
C GLY A 648 -30.41 -1.32 -20.98
N SER A 649 -29.19 -0.77 -20.97
CA SER A 649 -28.98 0.69 -20.97
C SER A 649 -29.53 1.41 -22.17
N GLU A 650 -29.79 0.69 -23.28
CA GLU A 650 -30.48 1.17 -24.48
C GLU A 650 -31.93 1.59 -24.20
N ASN A 651 -32.51 1.14 -23.10
CA ASN A 651 -33.89 1.46 -22.70
C ASN A 651 -33.97 2.70 -21.78
N TYR A 652 -32.85 3.29 -21.39
CA TYR A 652 -32.83 4.48 -20.54
C TYR A 652 -33.23 5.74 -21.34
N GLY A 653 -34.05 6.59 -20.73
CA GLY A 653 -34.56 7.81 -21.37
C GLY A 653 -35.63 7.58 -22.46
N THR A 654 -36.23 6.37 -22.55
CA THR A 654 -37.22 6.02 -23.61
C THR A 654 -38.66 6.40 -23.25
N GLY A 655 -38.91 6.89 -22.03
CA GLY A 655 -40.25 7.27 -21.56
C GLY A 655 -40.23 8.03 -20.25
N ASP A 656 -41.37 8.07 -19.55
CA ASP A 656 -41.58 8.86 -18.34
C ASP A 656 -41.70 8.02 -17.06
N ILE A 657 -41.58 6.70 -17.12
CA ILE A 657 -41.72 5.81 -15.96
C ILE A 657 -40.35 5.62 -15.32
N PRO A 658 -40.20 5.95 -14.02
CA PRO A 658 -38.92 5.85 -13.35
C PRO A 658 -38.38 4.42 -13.30
N PHE A 659 -37.10 4.24 -13.75
CA PHE A 659 -36.30 3.05 -13.48
C PHE A 659 -35.46 3.33 -12.26
N VAL A 660 -35.89 2.84 -11.11
CA VAL A 660 -35.26 3.12 -9.82
C VAL A 660 -33.95 2.34 -9.66
N ARG A 661 -32.85 3.06 -9.53
CA ARG A 661 -31.50 2.52 -9.28
C ARG A 661 -31.06 2.78 -7.83
N THR A 662 -30.02 2.14 -7.40
CA THR A 662 -29.52 2.24 -6.00
C THR A 662 -29.15 3.67 -5.60
N SER A 663 -28.69 4.52 -6.54
CA SER A 663 -28.41 5.94 -6.33
C SER A 663 -29.65 6.78 -6.01
N GLU A 664 -30.82 6.27 -6.32
CA GLU A 664 -32.10 6.98 -6.15
C GLU A 664 -32.80 6.64 -4.84
N ILE A 665 -32.10 6.00 -3.90
CA ILE A 665 -32.57 5.76 -2.53
C ILE A 665 -31.89 6.73 -1.57
N SER A 666 -32.69 7.55 -0.89
CA SER A 666 -32.19 8.50 0.10
C SER A 666 -33.13 8.62 1.28
N ASN A 667 -32.65 8.36 2.49
CA ASN A 667 -33.42 8.59 3.75
C ASN A 667 -34.87 8.05 3.72
N TRP A 668 -35.02 6.79 3.38
CA TRP A 668 -36.32 6.09 3.28
C TRP A 668 -37.22 6.53 2.12
N GLU A 669 -36.70 7.33 1.17
CA GLU A 669 -37.43 7.92 0.06
C GLU A 669 -36.82 7.47 -1.26
N ILE A 670 -37.69 7.32 -2.29
CA ILE A 670 -37.31 7.10 -3.69
C ILE A 670 -37.18 8.49 -4.34
N VAL A 671 -36.01 8.87 -4.80
CA VAL A 671 -35.73 10.11 -5.53
C VAL A 671 -35.55 9.76 -7.01
N SER A 672 -36.56 10.02 -7.83
CA SER A 672 -36.56 9.65 -9.25
C SER A 672 -35.64 10.56 -10.07
N ASP A 673 -34.81 9.97 -10.92
CA ASP A 673 -34.00 10.66 -11.92
C ASP A 673 -34.67 10.51 -13.32
N SER A 674 -35.08 11.62 -13.92
CA SER A 674 -35.74 11.62 -15.22
C SER A 674 -34.87 11.10 -16.37
N THR A 675 -33.53 11.07 -16.19
CA THR A 675 -32.61 10.60 -17.24
C THR A 675 -32.64 9.07 -17.42
N HIS A 676 -33.21 8.34 -16.45
CA HIS A 676 -33.30 6.88 -16.49
C HIS A 676 -34.73 6.35 -16.56
N CYS A 677 -35.68 7.20 -16.95
CA CYS A 677 -37.08 6.76 -17.18
C CYS A 677 -37.17 5.80 -18.38
N VAL A 678 -38.13 4.92 -18.32
CA VAL A 678 -38.41 3.88 -19.35
C VAL A 678 -39.79 4.04 -19.95
N SER A 679 -39.98 3.40 -21.10
CA SER A 679 -41.27 3.39 -21.82
C SER A 679 -42.34 2.59 -21.09
N GLU A 680 -43.61 2.82 -21.47
CA GLU A 680 -44.76 2.06 -20.99
C GLU A 680 -44.62 0.56 -21.29
N ASP A 681 -44.11 0.20 -22.48
CA ASP A 681 -43.92 -1.20 -22.87
C ASP A 681 -42.95 -1.93 -21.90
N ILE A 682 -41.84 -1.28 -21.51
CA ILE A 682 -40.94 -1.83 -20.53
C ILE A 682 -41.61 -1.99 -19.17
N TYR A 683 -42.39 -1.02 -18.73
CA TYR A 683 -43.16 -1.13 -17.49
C TYR A 683 -44.15 -2.30 -17.53
N GLU A 684 -44.91 -2.47 -18.60
CA GLU A 684 -45.85 -3.58 -18.78
C GLU A 684 -45.14 -4.94 -18.70
N ASP A 685 -43.93 -5.08 -19.25
CA ASP A 685 -43.15 -6.32 -19.21
C ASP A 685 -42.68 -6.71 -17.77
N TYR A 686 -42.59 -5.74 -16.87
CA TYR A 686 -42.02 -5.96 -15.52
C TYR A 686 -43.03 -5.77 -14.39
N LYS A 687 -44.13 -5.05 -14.56
CA LYS A 687 -45.12 -4.77 -13.51
C LYS A 687 -45.65 -6.04 -12.83
N ASP A 688 -45.96 -7.09 -13.58
CA ASP A 688 -46.46 -8.35 -13.05
C ASP A 688 -45.40 -9.22 -12.42
N LYS A 689 -44.13 -9.02 -12.81
CA LYS A 689 -42.98 -9.69 -12.21
C LYS A 689 -42.61 -9.08 -10.88
N GLN A 690 -42.62 -7.75 -10.80
CA GLN A 690 -42.19 -7.01 -9.59
C GLN A 690 -43.36 -6.78 -8.61
N LYS A 691 -44.57 -6.54 -9.06
CA LYS A 691 -45.80 -6.36 -8.27
C LYS A 691 -45.61 -5.38 -7.13
N ILE A 692 -45.10 -4.17 -7.45
CA ILE A 692 -44.87 -3.10 -6.49
C ILE A 692 -46.17 -2.60 -5.90
N GLU A 693 -46.27 -2.54 -4.58
CA GLU A 693 -47.44 -2.05 -3.85
C GLU A 693 -47.06 -0.99 -2.84
N GLU A 694 -48.05 -0.21 -2.40
CA GLU A 694 -47.85 0.77 -1.33
C GLU A 694 -47.47 0.10 -0.01
N GLU A 695 -46.50 0.72 0.70
CA GLU A 695 -45.86 0.23 1.93
C GLU A 695 -44.89 -0.92 1.71
N ASP A 696 -44.55 -1.29 0.47
CA ASP A 696 -43.42 -2.17 0.21
C ASP A 696 -42.10 -1.49 0.57
N ILE A 697 -41.10 -2.29 0.97
CA ILE A 697 -39.80 -1.79 1.35
C ILE A 697 -38.76 -2.23 0.34
N LEU A 698 -38.01 -1.27 -0.20
CA LEU A 698 -36.84 -1.52 -1.06
C LEU A 698 -35.58 -1.47 -0.22
N VAL A 699 -34.73 -2.48 -0.34
CA VAL A 699 -33.42 -2.56 0.34
C VAL A 699 -32.33 -2.62 -0.71
N VAL A 700 -31.38 -1.72 -0.68
CA VAL A 700 -30.19 -1.76 -1.53
C VAL A 700 -29.35 -2.98 -1.16
N ASN A 701 -29.26 -3.94 -2.06
CA ASN A 701 -28.58 -5.21 -1.88
C ASN A 701 -27.17 -5.21 -2.45
N ASP A 702 -26.94 -4.45 -3.52
CA ASP A 702 -25.68 -4.37 -4.22
C ASP A 702 -25.32 -2.89 -4.45
N GLY A 703 -24.05 -2.50 -4.20
CA GLY A 703 -23.61 -1.13 -4.40
C GLY A 703 -22.31 -0.80 -3.65
N THR A 704 -21.70 0.33 -3.96
CA THR A 704 -20.39 0.69 -3.37
C THR A 704 -20.53 1.38 -2.00
N TYR A 705 -21.52 2.27 -1.84
CA TYR A 705 -21.66 3.12 -0.63
C TYR A 705 -23.08 3.13 -0.04
N LEU A 706 -24.05 2.55 -0.72
CA LEU A 706 -25.47 2.67 -0.38
C LEU A 706 -26.08 1.36 0.13
N MET A 707 -25.28 0.31 0.22
CA MET A 707 -25.76 -1.01 0.62
C MET A 707 -26.45 -0.99 2.00
N GLY A 708 -27.59 -1.68 2.10
CA GLY A 708 -28.42 -1.68 3.31
C GLY A 708 -29.36 -0.48 3.44
N ARG A 709 -29.25 0.54 2.59
CA ARG A 709 -30.22 1.64 2.60
C ARG A 709 -31.59 1.15 2.18
N THR A 710 -32.61 1.72 2.80
CA THR A 710 -33.99 1.35 2.60
C THR A 710 -34.83 2.53 2.14
N ALA A 711 -35.88 2.24 1.35
CA ALA A 711 -36.94 3.18 1.05
C ALA A 711 -38.28 2.49 1.16
N MET A 712 -39.35 3.25 1.49
CA MET A 712 -40.71 2.78 1.45
C MET A 712 -41.38 3.28 0.18
N VAL A 713 -42.10 2.40 -0.49
CA VAL A 713 -42.95 2.74 -1.63
C VAL A 713 -44.19 3.46 -1.12
N THR A 714 -44.47 4.66 -1.64
CA THR A 714 -45.67 5.42 -1.32
C THR A 714 -46.67 5.38 -2.50
N ASP A 715 -47.87 5.87 -2.29
CA ASP A 715 -48.93 5.94 -3.32
C ASP A 715 -48.50 6.69 -4.59
N ILE A 716 -47.53 7.62 -4.47
CA ILE A 716 -46.97 8.37 -5.62
C ILE A 716 -45.83 7.62 -6.34
N ASP A 717 -45.39 6.46 -5.83
CA ASP A 717 -44.27 5.65 -6.35
C ASP A 717 -44.74 4.33 -6.98
N LEU A 718 -46.03 4.13 -7.21
CA LEU A 718 -46.57 2.82 -7.65
C LEU A 718 -46.20 2.44 -9.10
N LYS A 719 -45.98 3.44 -9.94
CA LYS A 719 -45.63 3.22 -11.35
C LYS A 719 -44.12 3.38 -11.56
N ILE A 720 -43.39 2.35 -11.15
CA ILE A 720 -41.89 2.30 -11.22
C ILE A 720 -41.43 0.92 -11.66
N VAL A 721 -40.21 0.84 -12.18
CA VAL A 721 -39.47 -0.42 -12.39
C VAL A 721 -38.21 -0.36 -11.51
N ILE A 722 -37.95 -1.39 -10.69
CA ILE A 722 -36.79 -1.42 -9.79
C ILE A 722 -35.64 -2.27 -10.37
N GLN A 723 -34.40 -1.76 -10.22
CA GLN A 723 -33.19 -2.42 -10.69
C GLN A 723 -32.91 -3.73 -9.93
N SER A 724 -32.20 -4.66 -10.57
CA SER A 724 -31.81 -5.96 -10.01
C SER A 724 -30.97 -5.86 -8.70
N HIS A 725 -30.39 -4.70 -8.41
CA HIS A 725 -29.61 -4.43 -7.22
C HIS A 725 -30.44 -4.18 -5.94
N PHE A 726 -31.76 -4.26 -6.04
CA PHE A 726 -32.66 -4.21 -4.90
C PHE A 726 -33.15 -5.59 -4.47
N ARG A 727 -33.35 -5.72 -3.13
CA ARG A 727 -34.28 -6.66 -2.55
C ARG A 727 -35.59 -5.89 -2.27
N HIS A 728 -36.68 -6.42 -2.75
CA HIS A 728 -38.02 -5.92 -2.53
C HIS A 728 -38.67 -6.77 -1.44
N ILE A 729 -39.04 -6.14 -0.32
CA ILE A 729 -39.72 -6.77 0.82
C ILE A 729 -41.17 -6.36 0.82
N LYS A 730 -42.04 -7.34 0.66
CA LYS A 730 -43.49 -7.19 0.74
C LYS A 730 -44.00 -7.72 2.08
N ILE A 731 -44.81 -6.95 2.78
CA ILE A 731 -45.42 -7.37 4.05
C ILE A 731 -46.71 -8.15 3.74
N LEU A 732 -46.70 -9.46 4.04
CA LEU A 732 -47.86 -10.35 3.79
C LEU A 732 -48.92 -10.27 4.91
N ASN A 733 -48.51 -9.95 6.15
CA ASN A 733 -49.43 -9.89 7.28
C ASN A 733 -49.22 -8.61 8.08
N LYS A 734 -49.80 -7.51 7.61
CA LYS A 734 -49.70 -6.18 8.24
C LYS A 734 -50.30 -6.11 9.66
N LYS A 735 -51.17 -7.07 10.09
CA LYS A 735 -51.69 -7.12 11.45
C LYS A 735 -50.66 -7.66 12.44
N LYS A 736 -49.76 -8.54 12.01
CA LYS A 736 -48.71 -9.12 12.86
C LYS A 736 -47.39 -8.35 12.77
N LEU A 737 -47.08 -7.75 11.63
CA LEU A 737 -45.85 -6.98 11.43
C LEU A 737 -46.16 -5.74 10.58
N SER A 738 -46.03 -4.56 11.20
CA SER A 738 -46.22 -3.31 10.47
C SER A 738 -45.03 -3.03 9.53
N PRO A 739 -45.28 -2.58 8.29
CA PRO A 739 -44.19 -2.14 7.37
C PRO A 739 -43.37 -1.01 7.96
N TYR A 740 -44.01 -0.06 8.67
CA TYR A 740 -43.31 1.06 9.32
C TYR A 740 -42.38 0.60 10.45
N LEU A 741 -42.81 -0.41 11.23
CA LEU A 741 -41.94 -1.01 12.25
C LEU A 741 -40.74 -1.71 11.63
N LEU A 742 -40.97 -2.53 10.58
CA LEU A 742 -39.85 -3.22 9.90
C LEU A 742 -38.86 -2.24 9.27
N LEU A 743 -39.36 -1.16 8.63
CA LEU A 743 -38.51 -0.09 8.08
C LEU A 743 -37.60 0.53 9.17
N ALA A 744 -38.18 0.87 10.31
CA ALA A 744 -37.43 1.41 11.45
C ALA A 744 -36.37 0.43 11.95
N MET A 745 -36.76 -0.85 12.11
CA MET A 745 -35.81 -1.89 12.59
C MET A 745 -34.68 -2.14 11.61
N LEU A 746 -34.93 -2.13 10.31
CA LEU A 746 -33.87 -2.23 9.28
C LEU A 746 -32.89 -1.06 9.33
N GLY A 747 -33.32 0.12 9.79
CA GLY A 747 -32.48 1.30 9.98
C GLY A 747 -31.61 1.27 11.25
N LEU A 748 -31.79 0.32 12.16
CA LEU A 748 -31.00 0.23 13.38
C LEU A 748 -29.52 -0.01 13.09
N GLU A 749 -28.65 0.64 13.86
CA GLU A 749 -27.19 0.51 13.70
C GLU A 749 -26.72 -0.94 13.75
N ILE A 750 -27.26 -1.75 14.69
CA ILE A 750 -26.93 -3.17 14.80
C ILE A 750 -27.34 -3.98 13.56
N VAL A 751 -28.42 -3.60 12.87
CA VAL A 751 -28.87 -4.24 11.63
C VAL A 751 -27.97 -3.82 10.47
N GLN A 752 -27.61 -2.54 10.39
CA GLN A 752 -26.70 -2.03 9.37
C GLN A 752 -25.29 -2.61 9.54
N LYS A 753 -24.77 -2.75 10.75
CA LYS A 753 -23.50 -3.46 11.04
C LYS A 753 -23.54 -4.92 10.58
N GLN A 754 -24.67 -5.64 10.74
CA GLN A 754 -24.81 -7.00 10.22
C GLN A 754 -24.80 -7.04 8.70
N ILE A 755 -25.47 -6.10 8.03
CA ILE A 755 -25.47 -5.98 6.58
C ILE A 755 -24.04 -5.78 6.06
N GLU A 756 -23.29 -4.87 6.67
CA GLU A 756 -21.89 -4.65 6.33
C GLU A 756 -21.02 -5.90 6.56
N ALA A 757 -21.16 -6.54 7.71
CA ALA A 757 -20.41 -7.74 8.09
C ALA A 757 -20.66 -8.92 7.15
N LYS A 758 -21.90 -9.08 6.64
CA LYS A 758 -22.31 -10.18 5.76
C LYS A 758 -22.06 -9.89 4.28
N SER A 759 -21.73 -8.66 3.93
CA SER A 759 -21.42 -8.27 2.56
C SER A 759 -20.07 -8.84 2.10
N PHE A 760 -19.95 -9.08 0.81
CA PHE A 760 -18.71 -9.47 0.15
C PHE A 760 -18.53 -8.66 -1.13
N ARG A 761 -17.32 -8.62 -1.68
CA ARG A 761 -17.04 -7.88 -2.91
C ARG A 761 -16.98 -8.78 -4.12
N GLN A 762 -17.67 -8.33 -5.16
CA GLN A 762 -17.61 -8.91 -6.50
C GLN A 762 -17.10 -7.83 -7.46
N GLY A 763 -15.82 -7.89 -7.81
CA GLY A 763 -15.16 -6.81 -8.52
C GLY A 763 -15.11 -5.51 -7.71
N THR A 764 -15.67 -4.43 -8.24
CA THR A 764 -15.73 -3.11 -7.60
C THR A 764 -16.98 -2.88 -6.75
N ILE A 765 -17.97 -3.78 -6.82
CA ILE A 765 -19.29 -3.65 -6.18
C ILE A 765 -19.34 -4.57 -4.95
N SER A 766 -19.82 -4.04 -3.82
CA SER A 766 -20.19 -4.85 -2.67
C SER A 766 -21.59 -5.43 -2.86
N THR A 767 -21.78 -6.69 -2.52
CA THR A 767 -23.06 -7.37 -2.61
C THR A 767 -23.38 -8.12 -1.31
N LEU A 768 -24.64 -8.17 -0.97
CA LEU A 768 -25.16 -8.97 0.14
C LEU A 768 -25.73 -10.31 -0.35
N GLY A 769 -26.18 -10.35 -1.59
CA GLY A 769 -26.78 -11.54 -2.20
C GLY A 769 -27.95 -12.07 -1.39
N ASN A 770 -27.98 -13.39 -1.17
CA ASN A 770 -28.99 -14.03 -0.33
C ASN A 770 -28.69 -13.93 1.18
N ARG A 771 -27.51 -13.40 1.55
CA ARG A 771 -27.14 -13.24 2.97
C ARG A 771 -27.98 -12.18 3.70
N LEU A 772 -28.76 -11.36 2.99
CA LEU A 772 -29.81 -10.53 3.59
C LEU A 772 -30.76 -11.36 4.45
N LEU A 773 -31.08 -12.58 4.03
CA LEU A 773 -32.01 -13.48 4.75
C LEU A 773 -31.46 -13.91 6.11
N GLU A 774 -30.17 -13.84 6.33
CA GLU A 774 -29.49 -14.17 7.59
C GLU A 774 -29.46 -13.00 8.58
N VAL A 775 -29.77 -11.77 8.11
CA VAL A 775 -29.74 -10.57 8.97
C VAL A 775 -30.83 -10.67 10.04
N LYS A 776 -30.42 -10.48 11.29
CA LYS A 776 -31.29 -10.55 12.46
C LYS A 776 -31.82 -9.18 12.82
N VAL A 777 -33.12 -9.08 12.99
CA VAL A 777 -33.87 -7.85 13.27
C VAL A 777 -34.46 -7.93 14.68
N PRO A 778 -34.10 -7.01 15.61
CA PRO A 778 -34.70 -6.96 16.94
C PRO A 778 -36.05 -6.23 16.85
N ILE A 779 -37.13 -6.94 17.18
CA ILE A 779 -38.53 -6.43 17.17
C ILE A 779 -38.98 -6.22 18.62
N PRO A 780 -39.38 -5.03 19.04
CA PRO A 780 -39.90 -4.80 20.38
C PRO A 780 -41.10 -5.72 20.72
N ILE A 781 -41.15 -6.24 21.95
CA ILE A 781 -42.24 -7.12 22.39
C ILE A 781 -43.43 -6.26 22.92
N ASP A 782 -43.12 -5.12 23.52
CA ASP A 782 -44.15 -4.21 24.05
C ASP A 782 -44.92 -3.56 22.90
N ILE A 783 -46.24 -3.81 22.87
CA ILE A 783 -47.16 -3.30 21.87
C ILE A 783 -47.21 -1.76 21.89
N LYS A 784 -47.15 -1.12 23.05
CA LYS A 784 -47.16 0.34 23.17
C LYS A 784 -45.93 0.97 22.52
N GLU A 785 -44.77 0.33 22.69
CA GLU A 785 -43.54 0.76 22.04
C GLU A 785 -43.57 0.55 20.56
N GLN A 786 -44.16 -0.57 20.08
CA GLN A 786 -44.38 -0.78 18.65
C GLN A 786 -45.29 0.31 18.05
N GLU A 787 -46.41 0.62 18.69
CA GLU A 787 -47.34 1.66 18.25
C GLU A 787 -46.68 3.05 18.23
N ARG A 788 -45.87 3.37 19.24
CA ARG A 788 -45.11 4.61 19.28
C ARG A 788 -44.21 4.73 18.03
N ILE A 789 -43.39 3.72 17.79
CA ILE A 789 -42.46 3.68 16.64
C ILE A 789 -43.26 3.74 15.33
N ILE A 790 -44.33 2.96 15.17
CA ILE A 790 -45.15 2.93 13.97
C ILE A 790 -45.73 4.33 13.65
N ASN A 791 -46.30 5.02 14.66
CA ASN A 791 -46.90 6.34 14.46
C ASN A 791 -45.86 7.40 14.10
N GLU A 792 -44.70 7.36 14.74
CA GLU A 792 -43.57 8.25 14.46
C GLU A 792 -43.08 8.06 13.00
N ILE A 793 -42.78 6.82 12.60
CA ILE A 793 -42.28 6.52 11.24
C ILE A 793 -43.35 6.81 10.19
N LYS A 794 -44.60 6.46 10.46
CA LYS A 794 -45.74 6.79 9.57
C LYS A 794 -45.86 8.30 9.33
N THR A 795 -45.69 9.09 10.37
CA THR A 795 -45.68 10.56 10.28
C THR A 795 -44.53 11.06 9.41
N ILE A 796 -43.33 10.52 9.62
CA ILE A 796 -42.15 10.89 8.83
C ILE A 796 -42.33 10.56 7.36
N ILE A 797 -42.80 9.34 7.06
CA ILE A 797 -43.03 8.90 5.66
C ILE A 797 -44.11 9.75 4.99
N LYS A 798 -45.22 10.02 5.69
CA LYS A 798 -46.28 10.92 5.21
C LYS A 798 -45.75 12.32 4.88
N ASN A 799 -44.98 12.94 5.79
CA ASN A 799 -44.41 14.28 5.57
C ASN A 799 -43.47 14.30 4.34
N LYS A 800 -42.65 13.28 4.20
CA LYS A 800 -41.76 13.12 3.03
C LYS A 800 -42.57 12.96 1.73
N ARG A 801 -43.55 12.08 1.74
CA ARG A 801 -44.47 11.87 0.60
C ARG A 801 -45.17 13.17 0.18
N ASP A 802 -45.70 13.93 1.16
CA ASP A 802 -46.41 15.18 0.88
C ASP A 802 -45.46 16.25 0.33
N ALA A 803 -44.24 16.37 0.90
CA ALA A 803 -43.22 17.26 0.38
C ALA A 803 -42.82 16.90 -1.07
N LYS A 804 -42.58 15.60 -1.35
CA LYS A 804 -42.29 15.10 -2.69
C LYS A 804 -43.42 15.37 -3.67
N PHE A 805 -44.64 15.08 -3.30
CA PHE A 805 -45.83 15.36 -4.12
C PHE A 805 -45.95 16.84 -4.46
N HIS A 806 -45.76 17.74 -3.49
CA HIS A 806 -45.77 19.17 -3.74
C HIS A 806 -44.65 19.62 -4.67
N ALA A 807 -43.44 19.08 -4.48
CA ALA A 807 -42.30 19.40 -5.33
C ALA A 807 -42.48 18.97 -6.78
N GLN A 808 -43.01 17.75 -7.01
CA GLN A 808 -43.28 17.25 -8.35
C GLN A 808 -44.41 18.05 -9.06
N ASN A 809 -45.39 18.52 -8.34
CA ASN A 809 -46.49 19.30 -8.90
C ASN A 809 -46.27 20.81 -8.91
N TYR A 810 -45.08 21.28 -8.45
CA TYR A 810 -44.75 22.70 -8.41
C TYR A 810 -44.23 23.18 -9.77
N ASN A 811 -45.11 23.79 -10.56
CA ASN A 811 -44.73 24.33 -11.87
C ASN A 811 -44.13 25.73 -11.74
N ILE A 812 -42.78 25.82 -11.53
CA ILE A 812 -42.05 27.08 -11.45
C ILE A 812 -42.15 27.89 -12.73
N LEU A 813 -42.09 27.22 -13.93
CA LEU A 813 -42.15 27.90 -15.21
C LEU A 813 -43.51 28.53 -15.46
N GLY A 814 -44.62 27.82 -15.16
CA GLY A 814 -45.96 28.39 -15.26
C GLY A 814 -46.17 29.58 -14.31
N LYS A 815 -45.58 29.58 -13.12
CA LYS A 815 -45.61 30.73 -12.19
C LYS A 815 -44.74 31.89 -12.69
N GLN A 816 -43.60 31.61 -13.30
CA GLN A 816 -42.73 32.66 -13.91
C GLN A 816 -43.41 33.31 -15.12
N GLU A 817 -44.07 32.51 -15.99
CA GLU A 817 -44.86 33.07 -17.11
C GLU A 817 -45.97 33.96 -16.63
N ASN A 818 -46.68 33.60 -15.56
CA ASN A 818 -47.73 34.40 -14.95
C ASN A 818 -47.21 35.69 -14.28
N LEU A 819 -45.98 35.62 -13.64
CA LEU A 819 -45.38 36.79 -13.00
C LEU A 819 -44.75 37.76 -14.00
N MET A 820 -44.26 37.29 -15.15
CA MET A 820 -43.59 38.11 -16.16
C MET A 820 -44.51 38.51 -17.35
N GLY A 821 -45.77 38.07 -17.38
CA GLY A 821 -46.72 38.39 -18.44
C GLY A 821 -46.33 37.84 -19.83
N ILE A 822 -45.42 36.83 -19.87
CA ILE A 822 -44.95 36.23 -21.14
C ILE A 822 -45.93 35.20 -21.64
N LYS A 823 -46.67 35.55 -22.62
CA LYS A 823 -47.66 34.68 -23.31
C LYS A 823 -47.09 34.05 -24.61
N ASN A 824 -45.99 33.37 -24.65
CA ASN A 824 -45.61 32.65 -25.88
C ASN A 824 -44.80 31.39 -25.62
N LYS A 825 -45.42 30.27 -25.88
CA LYS A 825 -44.85 28.93 -25.88
C LYS A 825 -43.88 28.61 -27.03
N ALA A 826 -43.58 29.60 -27.90
CA ALA A 826 -42.88 29.33 -29.19
C ALA A 826 -41.37 29.60 -29.13
N THR A 827 -40.82 30.04 -28.00
CA THR A 827 -39.38 30.45 -27.96
C THR A 827 -38.46 29.57 -27.12
N LEU A 828 -38.95 28.48 -26.52
CA LEU A 828 -38.13 27.56 -25.71
C LEU A 828 -37.62 26.31 -26.45
N GLY A 829 -37.79 26.24 -27.76
CA GLY A 829 -37.30 25.17 -28.58
C GLY A 829 -35.87 25.30 -29.13
N ASN A 830 -35.20 26.41 -28.81
CA ASN A 830 -33.86 26.72 -29.34
C ASN A 830 -32.90 27.30 -28.28
N LEU A 831 -32.85 26.66 -27.07
CA LEU A 831 -31.74 26.90 -26.14
C LEU A 831 -31.19 25.56 -25.68
#